data_8c011e6c8ae15ba3528259278ef94545
#
_entry.id   8c011e6c8ae15ba3528259278ef94545
#
_cell.length_a   1.000
_cell.length_b   1.000
_cell.length_c   1.000
_cell.angle_alpha   90.00
_cell.angle_beta   90.00
_cell.angle_gamma   90.00
#
_symmetry.space_group_name_H-M   'P 1'
#
loop_
_entity.id
_entity.type
_entity.pdbx_description
1 polymer ?
#
loop_
_entity_poly.entity_id
_entity_poly.type
_entity_poly.pdbx_seq_one_letter_code
_entity_poly.pdbx_strand_id
1 'polypeptide(L)'
;MATSMMLRALRRGDLSPPSLSSRLRCLSGNASVPWCASPLGHKWANLVRSFSTKPAGNDIIGIDLGTTNSCVAVMEGKNAKVIENSEGARTTPSVVAFNQKGELLVGTPAKRQAVTNPTNTLFGTKRLIGRRFDDPQTQKEMKMVPFKIVRAPNGDAWVEANGQQYSPSQIGAFVLTKMKETAESYLGKSVSKAVITVPAYFNDAQRQATKDAGRIAGLDVQRIINEPTAAALAYGLNNKEGLIAVFDLGGGTFDVSILEISNGVFEVKSTNGDTFLGGEDFDNALVEFLVDEFKRTEAIDLSKDKLALQRLREAAEKAKIELSSTSQTEINLPFITADASGAKHMNITLTRSKFETLVNHLIERTKNPCRSCLKDAGISSKDVDEVLLVGGMTRVPKVQEIVSEIFGKSPSKGVNPDEAVAMGAAIQGGILRGDVKELLLLDVTPLSLGIETLGGIFTRLINRNTTIPTKKSQVFSTAADNQTQVGVRVLQGEREMAADNKLLGEFELVGIPPAPRGMPQIEVTFDIDANGIVTVSAKDKATGKEQQITIRSSGGLSEEEIEKMVKEAELHAQKDQERKALIDIKNSADTTIYSIEKSLSEYRDKIPAEVVTEIETAVADLRKEMAGDSVDNIKAKLDAANKAVSKIGQHMAGGSGGSSSGGSQGGGQASEAEYEEVKK
;
A
#
# COMPACT_ATOMS: atom_id res chain seq x y z
N MET A 1 14.66 -29.50 -39.27
CA MET A 1 14.12 -29.73 -40.63
C MET A 1 12.87 -28.89 -40.92
N ALA A 2 12.03 -28.57 -39.97
CA ALA A 2 10.82 -27.72 -40.21
C ALA A 2 11.13 -26.27 -40.60
N THR A 3 12.16 -25.66 -40.05
CA THR A 3 12.57 -24.27 -40.32
C THR A 3 13.12 -24.05 -41.72
N SER A 4 13.70 -25.10 -42.33
CA SER A 4 14.24 -25.05 -43.70
C SER A 4 13.18 -25.15 -44.80
N MET A 5 12.02 -25.74 -44.51
CA MET A 5 10.90 -25.81 -45.45
C MET A 5 10.10 -24.51 -45.54
N MET A 6 9.93 -23.79 -44.44
CA MET A 6 9.19 -22.52 -44.43
C MET A 6 9.95 -21.40 -45.17
N LEU A 7 11.26 -21.35 -45.10
CA LEU A 7 12.08 -20.40 -45.87
C LEU A 7 12.12 -20.66 -47.39
N ARG A 8 11.82 -21.89 -47.82
CA ARG A 8 11.72 -22.22 -49.24
C ARG A 8 10.34 -21.87 -49.85
N ALA A 9 9.26 -21.88 -49.05
CA ALA A 9 7.93 -21.48 -49.50
C ALA A 9 7.83 -19.96 -49.75
N LEU A 10 8.54 -19.15 -48.96
CA LEU A 10 8.60 -17.70 -49.12
C LEU A 10 9.41 -17.22 -50.32
N ARG A 11 10.22 -18.10 -50.95
CA ARG A 11 11.00 -17.77 -52.17
C ARG A 11 10.27 -18.09 -53.50
N ARG A 12 9.11 -18.70 -53.47
CA ARG A 12 8.40 -19.13 -54.69
C ARG A 12 7.12 -18.34 -55.03
N GLY A 13 6.88 -17.18 -54.41
CA GLY A 13 5.89 -16.22 -54.91
C GLY A 13 4.42 -16.70 -55.11
N ASP A 14 4.04 -17.88 -54.58
CA ASP A 14 2.76 -18.50 -54.89
C ASP A 14 1.70 -18.35 -53.80
N LEU A 15 1.75 -17.30 -52.97
CA LEU A 15 0.68 -16.99 -52.02
C LEU A 15 0.37 -15.52 -52.10
N SER A 16 -0.62 -15.15 -52.90
CA SER A 16 -1.29 -13.85 -52.80
C SER A 16 -1.99 -13.74 -51.47
N PRO A 17 -1.78 -12.67 -50.68
CA PRO A 17 -2.51 -12.51 -49.44
C PRO A 17 -3.97 -12.19 -49.71
N PRO A 18 -4.94 -12.84 -49.04
CA PRO A 18 -6.31 -12.37 -49.08
C PRO A 18 -6.40 -11.00 -48.43
N SER A 19 -7.10 -10.08 -49.09
CA SER A 19 -7.35 -8.71 -48.68
C SER A 19 -7.95 -8.65 -47.27
N LEU A 20 -7.20 -8.17 -46.30
CA LEU A 20 -7.62 -7.80 -44.94
C LEU A 20 -8.26 -6.41 -44.96
N SER A 21 -9.45 -6.28 -45.59
CA SER A 21 -10.20 -5.02 -45.55
C SER A 21 -11.67 -5.20 -45.14
N SER A 22 -11.98 -5.94 -44.09
CA SER A 22 -13.35 -5.89 -43.54
C SER A 22 -13.59 -6.49 -42.18
N ARG A 23 -12.67 -6.32 -41.21
CA ARG A 23 -13.03 -6.57 -39.79
C ARG A 23 -12.22 -5.71 -38.80
N LEU A 24 -12.17 -4.39 -39.03
CA LEU A 24 -11.70 -3.40 -38.06
C LEU A 24 -12.70 -2.25 -37.96
N ARG A 25 -13.92 -2.59 -37.59
CA ARG A 25 -14.91 -1.63 -37.06
C ARG A 25 -15.59 -2.32 -35.90
N CYS A 26 -15.15 -1.95 -34.75
CA CYS A 26 -15.82 -1.87 -33.44
C CYS A 26 -14.74 -1.98 -32.37
N LEU A 27 -14.24 -0.86 -31.94
CA LEU A 27 -13.72 -0.54 -30.59
C LEU A 27 -13.12 0.88 -30.65
N SER A 28 -13.98 1.85 -30.98
CA SER A 28 -13.72 3.27 -30.68
C SER A 28 -14.41 3.59 -29.36
N GLY A 29 -13.72 3.35 -28.27
CA GLY A 29 -14.05 3.82 -26.96
C GLY A 29 -12.83 4.57 -26.44
N ASN A 30 -12.96 5.90 -26.27
CA ASN A 30 -11.94 6.81 -25.79
C ASN A 30 -11.31 6.32 -24.49
N ALA A 31 -10.04 6.00 -24.54
CA ALA A 31 -9.14 6.09 -23.40
C ALA A 31 -7.76 6.46 -23.96
N SER A 32 -7.52 7.77 -24.02
CA SER A 32 -6.23 8.35 -24.34
C SER A 32 -5.28 8.13 -23.18
N VAL A 33 -4.48 7.09 -23.24
CA VAL A 33 -3.25 6.98 -22.45
C VAL A 33 -2.11 6.75 -23.43
N PRO A 34 -1.15 7.67 -23.55
CA PRO A 34 0.02 7.47 -24.39
C PRO A 34 1.02 6.57 -23.67
N TRP A 35 0.71 5.30 -23.59
CA TRP A 35 1.63 4.26 -23.14
C TRP A 35 2.08 3.48 -24.37
N CYS A 36 3.24 3.66 -24.82
CA CYS A 36 3.95 2.88 -25.83
C CYS A 36 4.47 3.70 -27.00
N ALA A 37 5.37 4.62 -26.70
CA ALA A 37 6.23 5.17 -27.74
C ALA A 37 7.72 4.82 -27.49
N SER A 38 8.01 3.66 -26.86
CA SER A 38 9.36 3.12 -26.89
C SER A 38 9.39 1.87 -27.78
N PRO A 39 10.40 1.74 -28.66
CA PRO A 39 10.56 0.59 -29.53
C PRO A 39 10.64 -0.76 -28.80
N LEU A 40 10.89 -0.72 -27.49
CA LEU A 40 10.94 -1.90 -26.60
C LEU A 40 9.57 -2.45 -26.22
N GLY A 41 8.55 -1.60 -26.03
CA GLY A 41 7.20 -2.07 -25.69
C GLY A 41 6.63 -3.00 -26.76
N HIS A 42 6.91 -2.73 -28.04
CA HIS A 42 6.47 -3.57 -29.15
C HIS A 42 7.28 -4.87 -29.29
N LYS A 43 8.58 -4.86 -28.98
CA LYS A 43 9.41 -6.08 -28.98
C LYS A 43 9.02 -7.00 -27.82
N TRP A 44 8.66 -6.47 -26.68
CA TRP A 44 8.24 -7.24 -25.50
C TRP A 44 6.83 -7.81 -25.63
N ALA A 45 5.88 -7.03 -26.14
CA ALA A 45 4.54 -7.55 -26.42
C ALA A 45 4.59 -8.74 -27.41
N ASN A 46 5.57 -8.74 -28.31
CA ASN A 46 5.79 -9.84 -29.23
C ASN A 46 6.63 -11.01 -28.65
N LEU A 47 7.52 -10.76 -27.67
CA LEU A 47 8.24 -11.83 -26.97
C LEU A 47 7.34 -12.58 -25.96
N VAL A 48 6.48 -11.86 -25.24
CA VAL A 48 5.49 -12.48 -24.34
C VAL A 48 4.40 -13.23 -25.11
N ARG A 49 4.20 -12.90 -26.39
CA ARG A 49 3.37 -13.66 -27.32
C ARG A 49 4.09 -14.84 -28.00
N SER A 50 5.27 -15.22 -27.52
CA SER A 50 5.97 -16.40 -28.00
C SER A 50 5.17 -17.67 -27.69
N PHE A 51 4.32 -18.03 -28.63
CA PHE A 51 3.83 -19.37 -28.92
C PHE A 51 3.89 -20.39 -27.77
N SER A 52 2.99 -20.28 -26.81
CA SER A 52 2.65 -21.47 -26.03
C SER A 52 1.90 -22.42 -26.97
N THR A 53 2.59 -23.42 -27.50
CA THR A 53 1.96 -24.55 -28.20
C THR A 53 1.22 -25.50 -27.25
N LYS A 54 1.27 -25.16 -25.94
CA LYS A 54 0.63 -25.91 -24.86
C LYS A 54 -0.88 -25.63 -24.86
N PRO A 55 -1.71 -26.63 -24.57
CA PRO A 55 -3.16 -26.45 -24.47
C PRO A 55 -3.47 -25.41 -23.37
N ALA A 56 -4.51 -24.60 -23.61
CA ALA A 56 -4.95 -23.61 -22.61
C ALA A 56 -5.45 -24.30 -21.34
N GLY A 57 -4.90 -23.92 -20.19
CA GLY A 57 -5.34 -24.36 -18.87
C GLY A 57 -6.30 -23.36 -18.22
N ASN A 58 -7.14 -23.84 -17.31
CA ASN A 58 -8.00 -22.99 -16.47
C ASN A 58 -7.47 -22.92 -15.01
N ASP A 59 -6.21 -23.29 -14.81
CA ASP A 59 -5.61 -23.25 -13.49
C ASP A 59 -5.32 -21.82 -13.07
N ILE A 60 -5.50 -21.56 -11.78
CA ILE A 60 -5.09 -20.33 -11.12
C ILE A 60 -3.88 -20.68 -10.28
N ILE A 61 -2.72 -20.10 -10.62
CA ILE A 61 -1.49 -20.31 -9.86
C ILE A 61 -1.41 -19.30 -8.70
N GLY A 62 -0.83 -19.74 -7.59
CA GLY A 62 -0.49 -18.85 -6.46
C GLY A 62 0.97 -18.44 -6.55
N ILE A 63 1.24 -17.14 -6.50
CA ILE A 63 2.59 -16.60 -6.56
C ILE A 63 2.86 -15.74 -5.33
N ASP A 64 3.89 -16.11 -4.59
CA ASP A 64 4.57 -15.23 -3.66
C ASP A 64 5.63 -14.43 -4.42
N LEU A 65 5.35 -13.14 -4.66
CA LEU A 65 6.30 -12.22 -5.28
C LEU A 65 7.17 -11.57 -4.20
N GLY A 66 8.14 -12.29 -3.68
CA GLY A 66 9.00 -11.84 -2.59
C GLY A 66 10.06 -10.80 -3.00
N THR A 67 10.57 -10.03 -2.03
CA THR A 67 11.64 -9.04 -2.28
C THR A 67 12.94 -9.73 -2.72
N THR A 68 13.33 -10.80 -2.04
CA THR A 68 14.59 -11.53 -2.29
C THR A 68 14.37 -12.80 -3.09
N ASN A 69 13.34 -13.58 -2.73
CA ASN A 69 12.98 -14.82 -3.41
C ASN A 69 11.48 -14.86 -3.67
N SER A 70 11.11 -15.43 -4.81
CA SER A 70 9.71 -15.68 -5.19
C SER A 70 9.42 -17.17 -5.23
N CYS A 71 8.16 -17.53 -5.01
CA CYS A 71 7.70 -18.92 -4.95
C CYS A 71 6.39 -19.06 -5.73
N VAL A 72 6.19 -20.20 -6.39
CA VAL A 72 4.95 -20.50 -7.12
C VAL A 72 4.39 -21.84 -6.68
N ALA A 73 3.08 -21.88 -6.49
CA ALA A 73 2.33 -23.07 -6.10
C ALA A 73 1.05 -23.24 -6.94
N VAL A 74 0.55 -24.45 -6.99
CA VAL A 74 -0.71 -24.82 -7.66
C VAL A 74 -1.56 -25.72 -6.77
N MET A 75 -2.87 -25.77 -7.02
CA MET A 75 -3.74 -26.76 -6.43
C MET A 75 -3.67 -28.08 -7.19
N GLU A 76 -3.29 -29.16 -6.51
CA GLU A 76 -3.43 -30.55 -6.97
C GLU A 76 -4.55 -31.23 -6.18
N GLY A 77 -5.74 -31.26 -6.76
CA GLY A 77 -6.93 -31.69 -6.04
C GLY A 77 -7.24 -30.73 -4.87
N LYS A 78 -7.18 -31.23 -3.64
CA LYS A 78 -7.44 -30.43 -2.41
C LYS A 78 -6.18 -29.87 -1.75
N ASN A 79 -5.00 -30.22 -2.25
CA ASN A 79 -3.73 -29.85 -1.63
C ASN A 79 -3.02 -28.79 -2.47
N ALA A 80 -2.45 -27.78 -1.80
CA ALA A 80 -1.54 -26.84 -2.45
C ALA A 80 -0.14 -27.49 -2.54
N LYS A 81 0.50 -27.34 -3.69
CA LYS A 81 1.83 -27.86 -3.96
C LYS A 81 2.74 -26.79 -4.53
N VAL A 82 3.88 -26.56 -3.89
CA VAL A 82 4.95 -25.72 -4.39
C VAL A 82 5.66 -26.39 -5.56
N ILE A 83 5.91 -25.64 -6.61
CA ILE A 83 6.56 -26.10 -7.84
C ILE A 83 8.05 -25.82 -7.77
N GLU A 84 8.87 -26.82 -8.07
CA GLU A 84 10.32 -26.65 -8.23
C GLU A 84 10.62 -25.98 -9.57
N ASN A 85 11.59 -25.07 -9.56
CA ASN A 85 12.05 -24.39 -10.76
C ASN A 85 12.98 -25.28 -11.59
N SER A 86 13.48 -24.77 -12.70
CA SER A 86 14.38 -25.51 -13.61
C SER A 86 15.71 -25.94 -12.98
N GLU A 87 16.08 -25.31 -11.86
CA GLU A 87 17.28 -25.63 -11.08
C GLU A 87 17.00 -26.60 -9.92
N GLY A 88 15.76 -27.09 -9.76
CA GLY A 88 15.33 -27.99 -8.70
C GLY A 88 15.10 -27.30 -7.35
N ALA A 89 15.05 -25.96 -7.32
CA ALA A 89 14.78 -25.20 -6.10
C ALA A 89 13.29 -24.82 -6.03
N ARG A 90 12.74 -24.76 -4.80
CA ARG A 90 11.34 -24.37 -4.54
C ARG A 90 11.11 -22.88 -4.53
N THR A 91 12.17 -22.11 -4.41
CA THR A 91 12.17 -20.65 -4.52
C THR A 91 13.10 -20.20 -5.65
N THR A 92 12.76 -19.08 -6.26
CA THR A 92 13.55 -18.46 -7.34
C THR A 92 13.98 -17.07 -6.88
N PRO A 93 15.27 -16.70 -6.96
CA PRO A 93 15.73 -15.36 -6.63
C PRO A 93 14.97 -14.30 -7.43
N SER A 94 14.47 -13.27 -6.75
CA SER A 94 13.81 -12.10 -7.37
C SER A 94 14.87 -11.15 -7.94
N VAL A 95 15.74 -11.68 -8.80
CA VAL A 95 16.89 -10.99 -9.41
C VAL A 95 16.72 -10.98 -10.92
N VAL A 96 16.89 -9.82 -11.52
CA VAL A 96 16.80 -9.59 -12.96
C VAL A 96 18.10 -8.97 -13.45
N ALA A 97 18.67 -9.50 -14.53
CA ALA A 97 19.92 -8.98 -15.05
C ALA A 97 19.93 -8.93 -16.59
N PHE A 98 20.75 -8.04 -17.11
CA PHE A 98 21.01 -7.92 -18.54
C PHE A 98 22.49 -8.21 -18.79
N ASN A 99 22.78 -9.25 -19.60
CA ASN A 99 24.13 -9.59 -19.91
C ASN A 99 24.74 -8.61 -20.94
N GLN A 100 26.01 -8.78 -21.28
CA GLN A 100 26.73 -7.92 -22.23
C GLN A 100 26.11 -7.92 -23.65
N LYS A 101 25.34 -8.95 -24.00
CA LYS A 101 24.60 -9.04 -25.27
C LYS A 101 23.22 -8.41 -25.21
N GLY A 102 22.83 -7.88 -24.05
CA GLY A 102 21.50 -7.34 -23.79
C GLY A 102 20.41 -8.42 -23.59
N GLU A 103 20.79 -9.68 -23.35
CA GLU A 103 19.85 -10.75 -23.05
C GLU A 103 19.39 -10.65 -21.60
N LEU A 104 18.07 -10.85 -21.40
CA LEU A 104 17.44 -10.85 -20.08
C LEU A 104 17.67 -12.18 -19.37
N LEU A 105 18.16 -12.09 -18.14
CA LEU A 105 18.30 -13.21 -17.20
C LEU A 105 17.44 -12.96 -15.99
N VAL A 106 16.78 -14.02 -15.47
CA VAL A 106 15.92 -13.94 -14.27
C VAL A 106 16.22 -15.12 -13.36
N GLY A 107 16.22 -14.87 -12.05
CA GLY A 107 16.45 -15.89 -11.04
C GLY A 107 17.92 -16.21 -10.82
N THR A 108 18.23 -17.49 -10.65
CA THR A 108 19.59 -17.97 -10.36
C THR A 108 20.63 -17.56 -11.43
N PRO A 109 20.33 -17.61 -12.74
CA PRO A 109 21.27 -17.11 -13.76
C PRO A 109 21.60 -15.62 -13.59
N ALA A 110 20.61 -14.80 -13.25
CA ALA A 110 20.82 -13.37 -12.97
C ALA A 110 21.66 -13.16 -11.70
N LYS A 111 21.36 -13.89 -10.63
CA LYS A 111 22.11 -13.80 -9.35
C LYS A 111 23.59 -14.19 -9.55
N ARG A 112 23.87 -15.20 -10.36
CA ARG A 112 25.24 -15.67 -10.63
C ARG A 112 26.14 -14.62 -11.29
N GLN A 113 25.59 -13.72 -12.11
CA GLN A 113 26.39 -12.67 -12.75
C GLN A 113 26.51 -11.38 -11.91
N ALA A 114 25.86 -11.30 -10.75
CA ALA A 114 25.84 -10.09 -9.91
C ALA A 114 27.24 -9.58 -9.57
N VAL A 115 28.20 -10.47 -9.31
CA VAL A 115 29.59 -10.10 -9.02
C VAL A 115 30.29 -9.51 -10.23
N THR A 116 30.06 -10.06 -11.41
CA THR A 116 30.80 -9.64 -12.64
C THR A 116 30.09 -8.49 -13.37
N ASN A 117 28.81 -8.29 -13.13
CA ASN A 117 28.00 -7.25 -13.78
C ASN A 117 27.00 -6.61 -12.79
N PRO A 118 27.49 -6.02 -11.67
CA PRO A 118 26.63 -5.51 -10.62
C PRO A 118 25.73 -4.35 -11.06
N THR A 119 26.18 -3.50 -11.99
CA THR A 119 25.44 -2.32 -12.45
C THR A 119 24.22 -2.66 -13.32
N ASN A 120 24.18 -3.86 -13.91
CA ASN A 120 23.09 -4.35 -14.75
C ASN A 120 22.38 -5.56 -14.13
N THR A 121 22.57 -5.79 -12.84
CA THR A 121 21.89 -6.82 -12.06
C THR A 121 21.04 -6.16 -10.99
N LEU A 122 19.72 -6.29 -11.14
CA LEU A 122 18.70 -5.63 -10.34
C LEU A 122 18.12 -6.60 -9.32
N PHE A 123 18.06 -6.18 -8.06
CA PHE A 123 17.50 -6.93 -6.95
C PHE A 123 16.82 -5.96 -5.96
N GLY A 124 16.01 -6.44 -5.04
CA GLY A 124 15.35 -5.61 -4.04
C GLY A 124 14.34 -4.60 -4.60
N THR A 125 13.99 -4.67 -5.89
CA THR A 125 13.18 -3.65 -6.57
C THR A 125 11.74 -3.58 -6.05
N LYS A 126 11.26 -4.60 -5.33
CA LYS A 126 9.97 -4.56 -4.62
C LYS A 126 9.91 -3.42 -3.60
N ARG A 127 11.05 -3.03 -3.01
CA ARG A 127 11.16 -1.87 -2.10
C ARG A 127 10.92 -0.52 -2.78
N LEU A 128 11.07 -0.46 -4.12
CA LEU A 128 10.86 0.76 -4.92
C LEU A 128 9.45 0.83 -5.53
N ILE A 129 8.68 -0.27 -5.50
CA ILE A 129 7.37 -0.33 -6.13
C ILE A 129 6.41 0.68 -5.48
N GLY A 130 5.75 1.50 -6.31
CA GLY A 130 4.83 2.53 -5.85
C GLY A 130 5.48 3.69 -5.07
N ARG A 131 6.83 3.85 -5.11
CA ARG A 131 7.56 4.92 -4.42
C ARG A 131 8.02 6.03 -5.36
N ARG A 132 8.14 7.23 -4.80
CA ARG A 132 8.71 8.37 -5.50
C ARG A 132 10.23 8.39 -5.40
N PHE A 133 10.86 9.03 -6.39
CA PHE A 133 12.31 9.19 -6.40
C PHE A 133 12.82 10.00 -5.19
N ASP A 134 12.07 11.05 -4.78
CA ASP A 134 12.46 11.92 -3.66
C ASP A 134 12.14 11.36 -2.27
N ASP A 135 11.50 10.19 -2.21
CA ASP A 135 11.21 9.51 -0.94
C ASP A 135 12.53 9.28 -0.16
N PRO A 136 12.61 9.63 1.14
CA PRO A 136 13.80 9.41 1.95
C PRO A 136 14.31 7.97 1.93
N GLN A 137 13.42 6.99 1.85
CA GLN A 137 13.79 5.58 1.76
C GLN A 137 14.43 5.26 0.40
N THR A 138 13.87 5.80 -0.69
CA THR A 138 14.48 5.69 -2.03
C THR A 138 15.89 6.29 -2.04
N GLN A 139 16.08 7.47 -1.43
CA GLN A 139 17.38 8.13 -1.33
C GLN A 139 18.39 7.33 -0.49
N LYS A 140 17.93 6.59 0.50
CA LYS A 140 18.75 5.66 1.29
C LYS A 140 19.16 4.46 0.44
N GLU A 141 18.20 3.85 -0.26
CA GLU A 141 18.42 2.68 -1.13
C GLU A 141 19.43 2.98 -2.24
N MET A 142 19.39 4.18 -2.84
CA MET A 142 20.35 4.62 -3.85
C MET A 142 21.81 4.53 -3.41
N LYS A 143 22.09 4.63 -2.11
CA LYS A 143 23.45 4.53 -1.56
C LYS A 143 23.88 3.08 -1.34
N MET A 144 22.94 2.15 -1.34
CA MET A 144 23.13 0.77 -0.92
C MET A 144 23.25 -0.19 -2.11
N VAL A 145 22.65 0.16 -3.26
CA VAL A 145 22.62 -0.70 -4.45
C VAL A 145 23.69 -0.32 -5.47
N PRO A 146 24.25 -1.28 -6.24
CA PRO A 146 25.29 -1.01 -7.23
C PRO A 146 24.74 -0.44 -8.55
N PHE A 147 23.45 -0.66 -8.85
CA PHE A 147 22.75 -0.15 -10.03
C PHE A 147 22.22 1.26 -9.80
N LYS A 148 21.78 1.94 -10.85
CA LYS A 148 21.23 3.28 -10.72
C LYS A 148 19.73 3.26 -10.47
N ILE A 149 19.29 4.06 -9.51
CA ILE A 149 17.87 4.45 -9.34
C ILE A 149 17.74 5.84 -9.96
N VAL A 150 16.75 6.02 -10.82
CA VAL A 150 16.52 7.24 -11.62
C VAL A 150 15.12 7.78 -11.41
N ARG A 151 14.97 9.09 -11.63
CA ARG A 151 13.65 9.73 -11.59
C ARG A 151 12.92 9.48 -12.90
N ALA A 152 11.75 8.88 -12.84
CA ALA A 152 10.83 8.75 -13.97
C ALA A 152 10.17 10.11 -14.33
N PRO A 153 9.59 10.26 -15.53
CA PRO A 153 8.87 11.49 -15.92
C PRO A 153 7.70 11.86 -14.99
N ASN A 154 7.05 10.87 -14.38
CA ASN A 154 5.98 11.06 -13.40
C ASN A 154 6.49 11.32 -11.97
N GLY A 155 7.82 11.30 -11.75
CA GLY A 155 8.47 11.52 -10.48
C GLY A 155 8.68 10.24 -9.64
N ASP A 156 8.30 9.07 -10.13
CA ASP A 156 8.50 7.78 -9.45
C ASP A 156 9.97 7.33 -9.50
N ALA A 157 10.33 6.40 -8.61
CA ALA A 157 11.64 5.76 -8.61
C ALA A 157 11.66 4.63 -9.65
N TRP A 158 12.50 4.78 -10.68
CA TRP A 158 12.79 3.74 -11.68
C TRP A 158 14.23 3.28 -11.55
N VAL A 159 14.58 2.21 -12.21
CA VAL A 159 15.94 1.65 -12.23
C VAL A 159 16.51 1.66 -13.65
N GLU A 160 17.83 1.82 -13.75
CA GLU A 160 18.53 1.82 -15.04
C GLU A 160 19.45 0.60 -15.13
N ALA A 161 19.34 -0.15 -16.22
CA ALA A 161 20.23 -1.24 -16.57
C ALA A 161 20.41 -1.30 -18.10
N ASN A 162 21.61 -1.60 -18.54
CA ASN A 162 21.99 -1.69 -19.96
C ASN A 162 21.56 -0.45 -20.78
N GLY A 163 21.66 0.75 -20.19
CA GLY A 163 21.28 2.01 -20.81
C GLY A 163 19.77 2.21 -21.00
N GLN A 164 18.93 1.37 -20.40
CA GLN A 164 17.47 1.44 -20.45
C GLN A 164 16.90 1.66 -19.05
N GLN A 165 15.78 2.37 -18.98
CA GLN A 165 15.07 2.62 -17.73
C GLN A 165 13.86 1.68 -17.60
N TYR A 166 13.69 1.12 -16.40
CA TYR A 166 12.62 0.18 -16.09
C TYR A 166 11.88 0.63 -14.82
N SER A 167 10.56 0.55 -14.86
CA SER A 167 9.78 0.69 -13.63
C SER A 167 9.93 -0.55 -12.75
N PRO A 168 9.80 -0.44 -11.42
CA PRO A 168 9.76 -1.59 -10.51
C PRO A 168 8.70 -2.62 -10.91
N SER A 169 7.55 -2.19 -11.45
CA SER A 169 6.51 -3.08 -11.95
C SER A 169 6.98 -3.90 -13.16
N GLN A 170 7.80 -3.33 -14.05
CA GLN A 170 8.39 -4.08 -15.17
C GLN A 170 9.38 -5.13 -14.68
N ILE A 171 10.20 -4.80 -13.69
CA ILE A 171 11.14 -5.76 -13.08
C ILE A 171 10.36 -6.88 -12.37
N GLY A 172 9.30 -6.53 -11.62
CA GLY A 172 8.39 -7.52 -11.04
C GLY A 172 7.73 -8.42 -12.09
N ALA A 173 7.37 -7.85 -13.25
CA ALA A 173 6.78 -8.61 -14.35
C ALA A 173 7.75 -9.66 -14.94
N PHE A 174 9.06 -9.37 -15.00
CA PHE A 174 10.05 -10.37 -15.43
C PHE A 174 10.12 -11.56 -14.47
N VAL A 175 10.07 -11.28 -13.16
CA VAL A 175 10.02 -12.34 -12.14
C VAL A 175 8.72 -13.14 -12.27
N LEU A 176 7.57 -12.47 -12.41
CA LEU A 176 6.27 -13.12 -12.58
C LEU A 176 6.21 -13.97 -13.86
N THR A 177 6.83 -13.53 -14.95
CA THR A 177 6.97 -14.32 -16.18
C THR A 177 7.75 -15.61 -15.90
N LYS A 178 8.84 -15.54 -15.13
CA LYS A 178 9.61 -16.73 -14.74
C LYS A 178 8.78 -17.69 -13.87
N MET A 179 7.96 -17.18 -12.94
CA MET A 179 7.05 -17.99 -12.13
C MET A 179 5.99 -18.68 -13.00
N LYS A 180 5.42 -17.96 -13.96
CA LYS A 180 4.49 -18.48 -14.94
C LYS A 180 5.12 -19.61 -15.79
N GLU A 181 6.31 -19.39 -16.33
CA GLU A 181 7.06 -20.40 -17.10
C GLU A 181 7.33 -21.67 -16.28
N THR A 182 7.69 -21.49 -15.01
CA THR A 182 7.89 -22.59 -14.07
C THR A 182 6.60 -23.41 -13.90
N ALA A 183 5.48 -22.73 -13.67
CA ALA A 183 4.17 -23.39 -13.55
C ALA A 183 3.74 -24.08 -14.84
N GLU A 184 3.90 -23.44 -16.00
CA GLU A 184 3.57 -24.00 -17.30
C GLU A 184 4.42 -25.23 -17.67
N SER A 185 5.69 -25.22 -17.24
CA SER A 185 6.60 -26.35 -17.45
C SER A 185 6.16 -27.56 -16.63
N TYR A 186 5.73 -27.32 -15.38
CA TYR A 186 5.23 -28.35 -14.51
C TYR A 186 3.87 -28.91 -14.96
N LEU A 187 2.91 -28.01 -15.28
CA LEU A 187 1.55 -28.38 -15.63
C LEU A 187 1.41 -28.93 -17.07
N GLY A 188 2.40 -28.72 -17.93
CA GLY A 188 2.33 -29.12 -19.35
C GLY A 188 1.35 -28.31 -20.18
N LYS A 189 0.75 -27.24 -19.68
CA LYS A 189 -0.25 -26.38 -20.32
C LYS A 189 0.01 -24.89 -20.05
N SER A 190 -0.60 -24.01 -20.84
CA SER A 190 -0.45 -22.57 -20.65
C SER A 190 -1.25 -22.10 -19.43
N VAL A 191 -0.72 -21.13 -18.71
CA VAL A 191 -1.32 -20.50 -17.54
C VAL A 191 -1.55 -19.02 -17.82
N SER A 192 -2.79 -18.57 -17.62
CA SER A 192 -3.17 -17.16 -17.80
C SER A 192 -3.69 -16.49 -16.56
N LYS A 193 -3.95 -17.21 -15.46
CA LYS A 193 -4.58 -16.69 -14.26
C LYS A 193 -3.69 -16.89 -13.04
N ALA A 194 -3.63 -15.88 -12.17
CA ALA A 194 -2.85 -15.96 -10.94
C ALA A 194 -3.52 -15.22 -9.78
N VAL A 195 -3.22 -15.69 -8.57
CA VAL A 195 -3.31 -14.92 -7.31
C VAL A 195 -1.89 -14.52 -6.95
N ILE A 196 -1.66 -13.22 -6.70
CA ILE A 196 -0.35 -12.67 -6.37
C ILE A 196 -0.40 -12.07 -4.97
N THR A 197 0.65 -12.29 -4.18
CA THR A 197 0.72 -11.78 -2.81
C THR A 197 1.42 -10.44 -2.72
N VAL A 198 1.05 -9.68 -1.69
CA VAL A 198 1.69 -8.42 -1.31
C VAL A 198 1.82 -8.36 0.21
N PRO A 199 2.79 -7.61 0.76
CA PRO A 199 2.82 -7.29 2.17
C PRO A 199 1.48 -6.69 2.63
N ALA A 200 1.04 -7.06 3.85
CA ALA A 200 -0.26 -6.61 4.36
C ALA A 200 -0.32 -5.07 4.47
N TYR A 201 0.81 -4.47 4.76
CA TYR A 201 0.97 -3.03 4.93
C TYR A 201 1.22 -2.25 3.63
N PHE A 202 1.21 -2.92 2.47
CA PHE A 202 1.24 -2.24 1.18
C PHE A 202 0.02 -1.34 1.02
N ASN A 203 0.29 -0.10 0.64
CA ASN A 203 -0.76 0.85 0.28
C ASN A 203 -1.38 0.51 -1.08
N ASP A 204 -2.44 1.22 -1.42
CA ASP A 204 -3.19 1.04 -2.66
C ASP A 204 -2.31 1.18 -3.92
N ALA A 205 -1.42 2.17 -3.97
CA ALA A 205 -0.51 2.39 -5.09
C ALA A 205 0.43 1.19 -5.32
N GLN A 206 0.98 0.61 -4.26
CA GLN A 206 1.86 -0.55 -4.31
C GLN A 206 1.09 -1.82 -4.73
N ARG A 207 -0.15 -1.98 -4.27
CA ARG A 207 -1.07 -3.06 -4.68
C ARG A 207 -1.40 -2.97 -6.16
N GLN A 208 -1.77 -1.78 -6.64
CA GLN A 208 -2.07 -1.55 -8.06
C GLN A 208 -0.82 -1.79 -8.93
N ALA A 209 0.34 -1.30 -8.52
CA ALA A 209 1.60 -1.51 -9.24
C ALA A 209 1.98 -3.00 -9.32
N THR A 210 1.69 -3.79 -8.28
CA THR A 210 1.86 -5.25 -8.30
C THR A 210 0.87 -5.93 -9.24
N LYS A 211 -0.38 -5.49 -9.25
CA LYS A 211 -1.40 -5.97 -10.19
C LYS A 211 -1.03 -5.67 -11.65
N ASP A 212 -0.50 -4.47 -11.89
CA ASP A 212 0.00 -4.07 -13.21
C ASP A 212 1.22 -4.90 -13.64
N ALA A 213 2.13 -5.25 -12.71
CA ALA A 213 3.23 -6.18 -12.99
C ALA A 213 2.70 -7.55 -13.48
N GLY A 214 1.65 -8.08 -12.84
CA GLY A 214 0.97 -9.31 -13.29
C GLY A 214 0.42 -9.18 -14.71
N ARG A 215 -0.24 -8.07 -15.01
CA ARG A 215 -0.77 -7.78 -16.37
C ARG A 215 0.34 -7.67 -17.41
N ILE A 216 1.45 -7.02 -17.09
CA ILE A 216 2.63 -6.93 -17.96
C ILE A 216 3.23 -8.32 -18.23
N ALA A 217 3.22 -9.22 -17.23
CA ALA A 217 3.62 -10.62 -17.39
C ALA A 217 2.61 -11.49 -18.17
N GLY A 218 1.50 -10.91 -18.65
CA GLY A 218 0.44 -11.62 -19.36
C GLY A 218 -0.38 -12.54 -18.46
N LEU A 219 -0.52 -12.18 -17.19
CA LEU A 219 -1.36 -12.84 -16.20
C LEU A 219 -2.64 -12.01 -15.97
N ASP A 220 -3.78 -12.66 -15.98
CA ASP A 220 -5.04 -12.15 -15.48
C ASP A 220 -5.04 -12.34 -13.95
N VAL A 221 -4.75 -11.26 -13.22
CA VAL A 221 -4.64 -11.26 -11.76
C VAL A 221 -6.04 -11.33 -11.15
N GLN A 222 -6.43 -12.52 -10.73
CA GLN A 222 -7.75 -12.80 -10.16
C GLN A 222 -7.90 -12.18 -8.76
N ARG A 223 -6.82 -12.13 -7.99
CA ARG A 223 -6.78 -11.51 -6.67
C ARG A 223 -5.36 -11.09 -6.28
N ILE A 224 -5.27 -9.96 -5.59
CA ILE A 224 -4.14 -9.59 -4.75
C ILE A 224 -4.51 -9.97 -3.32
N ILE A 225 -3.65 -10.72 -2.63
CA ILE A 225 -3.86 -11.20 -1.27
C ILE A 225 -2.67 -10.82 -0.38
N ASN A 226 -2.91 -10.53 0.89
CA ASN A 226 -1.86 -10.21 1.84
C ASN A 226 -1.04 -11.45 2.21
N GLU A 227 0.28 -11.31 2.31
CA GLU A 227 1.23 -12.39 2.62
C GLU A 227 0.88 -13.13 3.93
N PRO A 228 0.66 -12.43 5.07
CA PRO A 228 0.31 -13.13 6.32
C PRO A 228 -1.05 -13.82 6.24
N THR A 229 -1.99 -13.28 5.48
CA THR A 229 -3.30 -13.88 5.29
C THR A 229 -3.21 -15.14 4.42
N ALA A 230 -2.40 -15.12 3.37
CA ALA A 230 -2.10 -16.31 2.57
C ALA A 230 -1.45 -17.40 3.43
N ALA A 231 -0.47 -17.04 4.26
CA ALA A 231 0.18 -17.99 5.16
C ALA A 231 -0.81 -18.61 6.17
N ALA A 232 -1.75 -17.83 6.69
CA ALA A 232 -2.82 -18.34 7.56
C ALA A 232 -3.75 -19.33 6.83
N LEU A 233 -4.09 -19.08 5.56
CA LEU A 233 -4.84 -20.04 4.74
C LEU A 233 -4.10 -21.37 4.59
N ALA A 234 -2.79 -21.33 4.31
CA ALA A 234 -1.96 -22.54 4.22
C ALA A 234 -1.92 -23.33 5.52
N TYR A 235 -1.89 -22.64 6.66
CA TYR A 235 -1.92 -23.23 7.98
C TYR A 235 -3.30 -23.79 8.35
N GLY A 236 -4.36 -23.00 8.12
CA GLY A 236 -5.73 -23.31 8.55
C GLY A 236 -6.47 -24.32 7.69
N LEU A 237 -5.90 -24.75 6.54
CA LEU A 237 -6.53 -25.76 5.65
C LEU A 237 -6.85 -27.09 6.40
N ASN A 238 -6.20 -27.34 7.54
CA ASN A 238 -6.37 -28.54 8.35
C ASN A 238 -7.37 -28.35 9.52
N ASN A 239 -8.36 -27.46 9.41
CA ASN A 239 -9.44 -27.22 10.37
C ASN A 239 -8.97 -26.79 11.77
N LYS A 240 -7.97 -25.92 11.87
CA LYS A 240 -7.59 -25.27 13.13
C LYS A 240 -8.42 -24.01 13.32
N GLU A 241 -9.00 -23.85 14.49
CA GLU A 241 -9.77 -22.67 14.90
C GLU A 241 -9.03 -21.91 15.99
N GLY A 242 -9.30 -20.61 16.15
CA GLY A 242 -8.75 -19.77 17.20
C GLY A 242 -8.13 -18.45 16.68
N LEU A 243 -7.55 -17.70 17.63
CA LEU A 243 -6.82 -16.45 17.37
C LEU A 243 -5.36 -16.76 17.02
N ILE A 244 -4.94 -16.34 15.85
CA ILE A 244 -3.61 -16.62 15.31
C ILE A 244 -2.88 -15.30 15.08
N ALA A 245 -1.62 -15.20 15.54
CA ALA A 245 -0.69 -14.18 15.14
C ALA A 245 0.21 -14.69 14.02
N VAL A 246 0.28 -13.97 12.91
CA VAL A 246 1.25 -14.25 11.84
C VAL A 246 2.34 -13.19 11.89
N PHE A 247 3.57 -13.63 12.14
CA PHE A 247 4.78 -12.80 12.16
C PHE A 247 5.58 -13.12 10.91
N ASP A 248 5.55 -12.21 9.94
CA ASP A 248 6.20 -12.36 8.64
C ASP A 248 7.39 -11.41 8.54
N LEU A 249 8.61 -11.94 8.60
CA LEU A 249 9.85 -11.19 8.39
C LEU A 249 10.59 -11.77 7.20
N GLY A 250 10.41 -11.09 6.06
CA GLY A 250 10.97 -11.48 4.78
C GLY A 250 12.33 -10.85 4.48
N GLY A 251 12.68 -10.79 3.19
CA GLY A 251 13.91 -10.17 2.73
C GLY A 251 13.89 -8.64 2.78
N GLY A 252 12.72 -8.02 2.62
CA GLY A 252 12.59 -6.57 2.50
C GLY A 252 11.54 -5.93 3.39
N THR A 253 10.58 -6.71 3.88
CA THR A 253 9.41 -6.22 4.64
C THR A 253 9.18 -7.06 5.89
N PHE A 254 8.54 -6.42 6.86
CA PHE A 254 8.03 -7.04 8.08
C PHE A 254 6.54 -6.76 8.20
N ASP A 255 5.74 -7.80 8.38
CA ASP A 255 4.31 -7.70 8.64
C ASP A 255 3.93 -8.53 9.87
N VAL A 256 2.96 -8.04 10.63
CA VAL A 256 2.31 -8.79 11.71
C VAL A 256 0.81 -8.64 11.56
N SER A 257 0.08 -9.75 11.60
CA SER A 257 -1.39 -9.75 11.52
C SER A 257 -1.99 -10.64 12.59
N ILE A 258 -3.09 -10.20 13.17
CA ILE A 258 -3.92 -10.99 14.08
C ILE A 258 -5.16 -11.41 13.29
N LEU A 259 -5.40 -12.72 13.25
CA LEU A 259 -6.54 -13.32 12.56
C LEU A 259 -7.34 -14.19 13.52
N GLU A 260 -8.64 -14.23 13.31
CA GLU A 260 -9.53 -15.23 13.90
C GLU A 260 -9.93 -16.25 12.83
N ILE A 261 -9.77 -17.52 13.13
CA ILE A 261 -10.23 -18.62 12.29
C ILE A 261 -11.40 -19.28 13.01
N SER A 262 -12.58 -19.23 12.41
CA SER A 262 -13.78 -19.86 12.97
C SER A 262 -14.71 -20.34 11.85
N ASN A 263 -15.12 -21.60 11.89
CA ASN A 263 -16.05 -22.20 10.91
C ASN A 263 -15.66 -21.98 9.44
N GLY A 264 -14.37 -22.04 9.12
CA GLY A 264 -13.86 -21.81 7.76
C GLY A 264 -13.78 -20.33 7.35
N VAL A 265 -14.12 -19.40 8.25
CA VAL A 265 -13.93 -17.96 8.04
C VAL A 265 -12.58 -17.54 8.62
N PHE A 266 -11.78 -16.89 7.79
CA PHE A 266 -10.50 -16.27 8.15
C PHE A 266 -10.72 -14.77 8.20
N GLU A 267 -10.84 -14.22 9.39
CA GLU A 267 -11.08 -12.79 9.60
C GLU A 267 -9.83 -12.13 10.17
N VAL A 268 -9.25 -11.17 9.40
CA VAL A 268 -8.19 -10.31 9.90
C VAL A 268 -8.78 -9.30 10.87
N LYS A 269 -8.31 -9.31 12.13
CA LYS A 269 -8.73 -8.33 13.16
C LYS A 269 -7.91 -7.06 13.08
N SER A 270 -6.61 -7.20 12.84
CA SER A 270 -5.69 -6.07 12.67
C SER A 270 -4.46 -6.50 11.92
N THR A 271 -3.80 -5.53 11.30
CA THR A 271 -2.49 -5.69 10.66
C THR A 271 -1.62 -4.47 10.96
N ASN A 272 -0.33 -4.69 11.07
CA ASN A 272 0.69 -3.66 11.22
C ASN A 272 2.00 -4.18 10.63
N GLY A 273 2.98 -3.33 10.44
CA GLY A 273 4.24 -3.80 9.86
C GLY A 273 5.28 -2.73 9.62
N ASP A 274 6.36 -3.08 8.91
CA ASP A 274 7.48 -2.22 8.43
C ASP A 274 7.85 -2.59 6.98
N THR A 275 7.43 -1.79 5.97
CA THR A 275 7.72 -2.06 4.55
C THR A 275 9.19 -1.82 4.16
N PHE A 276 10.05 -1.50 5.12
CA PHE A 276 11.48 -1.27 4.93
C PHE A 276 12.33 -1.94 6.03
N LEU A 277 11.94 -3.13 6.47
CA LEU A 277 12.65 -3.95 7.44
C LEU A 277 12.67 -5.40 6.98
N GLY A 278 13.85 -5.92 6.69
CA GLY A 278 14.00 -7.31 6.27
C GLY A 278 15.44 -7.75 6.15
N GLY A 279 15.67 -8.93 5.59
CA GLY A 279 16.98 -9.56 5.47
C GLY A 279 18.03 -8.70 4.81
N GLU A 280 17.65 -7.86 3.84
CA GLU A 280 18.58 -6.94 3.17
C GLU A 280 19.17 -5.91 4.15
N ASP A 281 18.41 -5.46 5.16
CA ASP A 281 18.92 -4.55 6.19
C ASP A 281 19.94 -5.24 7.10
N PHE A 282 19.69 -6.52 7.40
CA PHE A 282 20.64 -7.35 8.16
C PHE A 282 21.94 -7.58 7.36
N ASP A 283 21.83 -7.84 6.05
CA ASP A 283 22.98 -7.98 5.16
C ASP A 283 23.77 -6.67 5.10
N ASN A 284 23.08 -5.53 4.97
CA ASN A 284 23.72 -4.22 4.96
C ASN A 284 24.47 -3.91 6.26
N ALA A 285 23.90 -4.23 7.42
CA ALA A 285 24.60 -4.08 8.71
C ALA A 285 25.89 -4.93 8.77
N LEU A 286 25.87 -6.14 8.20
CA LEU A 286 27.06 -6.96 8.06
C LEU A 286 28.07 -6.37 7.07
N VAL A 287 27.61 -5.88 5.93
CA VAL A 287 28.49 -5.23 4.93
C VAL A 287 29.18 -4.01 5.54
N GLU A 288 28.44 -3.15 6.24
CA GLU A 288 29.01 -2.00 6.95
C GLU A 288 30.10 -2.44 7.94
N PHE A 289 29.80 -3.44 8.75
CA PHE A 289 30.78 -4.01 9.68
C PHE A 289 32.05 -4.53 8.98
N LEU A 290 31.88 -5.26 7.86
CA LEU A 290 33.02 -5.83 7.09
C LEU A 290 33.87 -4.72 6.44
N VAL A 291 33.23 -3.66 5.91
CA VAL A 291 33.92 -2.49 5.34
C VAL A 291 34.74 -1.78 6.42
N ASP A 292 34.13 -1.53 7.58
CA ASP A 292 34.78 -0.83 8.69
C ASP A 292 35.95 -1.66 9.25
N GLU A 293 35.77 -2.98 9.38
CA GLU A 293 36.79 -3.88 9.86
C GLU A 293 37.97 -3.95 8.89
N PHE A 294 37.72 -4.01 7.58
CA PHE A 294 38.79 -4.00 6.56
C PHE A 294 39.51 -2.65 6.54
N LYS A 295 38.80 -1.55 6.67
CA LYS A 295 39.37 -0.21 6.79
C LYS A 295 40.27 -0.08 8.03
N ARG A 296 39.84 -0.71 9.13
CA ARG A 296 40.61 -0.71 10.39
C ARG A 296 41.91 -1.53 10.27
N THR A 297 41.91 -2.68 9.57
CA THR A 297 43.04 -3.62 9.46
C THR A 297 43.97 -3.28 8.33
N GLU A 298 43.43 -2.89 7.18
CA GLU A 298 44.20 -2.68 5.93
C GLU A 298 44.31 -1.20 5.53
N ALA A 299 43.64 -0.30 6.25
CA ALA A 299 43.55 1.15 5.93
C ALA A 299 42.94 1.45 4.54
N ILE A 300 42.19 0.51 3.94
CA ILE A 300 41.55 0.63 2.63
C ILE A 300 40.03 0.69 2.80
N ASP A 301 39.40 1.67 2.17
CA ASP A 301 37.94 1.85 2.16
C ASP A 301 37.31 1.15 0.96
N LEU A 302 36.72 -0.02 1.19
CA LEU A 302 36.02 -0.81 0.17
C LEU A 302 34.67 -0.22 -0.26
N SER A 303 34.14 0.79 0.41
CA SER A 303 32.83 1.37 0.09
C SER A 303 32.75 2.00 -1.30
N LYS A 304 33.88 2.30 -1.91
CA LYS A 304 34.00 2.89 -3.25
C LYS A 304 34.18 1.88 -4.37
N ASP A 305 34.47 0.61 -4.03
CA ASP A 305 34.66 -0.47 -4.99
C ASP A 305 33.38 -1.30 -5.12
N LYS A 306 32.65 -1.10 -6.22
CA LYS A 306 31.38 -1.80 -6.47
C LYS A 306 31.51 -3.32 -6.56
N LEU A 307 32.66 -3.81 -7.07
CA LEU A 307 32.91 -5.25 -7.17
C LEU A 307 33.18 -5.84 -5.78
N ALA A 308 34.01 -5.17 -4.99
CA ALA A 308 34.24 -5.56 -3.60
C ALA A 308 32.97 -5.54 -2.78
N LEU A 309 32.16 -4.47 -2.88
CA LEU A 309 30.87 -4.37 -2.19
C LEU A 309 29.91 -5.50 -2.56
N GLN A 310 29.83 -5.89 -3.83
CA GLN A 310 28.97 -7.00 -4.25
C GLN A 310 29.45 -8.34 -3.67
N ARG A 311 30.75 -8.56 -3.64
CA ARG A 311 31.34 -9.76 -3.01
C ARG A 311 31.12 -9.79 -1.49
N LEU A 312 31.24 -8.62 -0.84
CA LEU A 312 30.93 -8.46 0.59
C LEU A 312 29.44 -8.76 0.87
N ARG A 313 28.54 -8.29 0.02
CA ARG A 313 27.09 -8.55 0.16
C ARG A 313 26.78 -10.04 0.06
N GLU A 314 27.30 -10.72 -0.93
CA GLU A 314 27.10 -12.17 -1.08
C GLU A 314 27.67 -12.96 0.11
N ALA A 315 28.84 -12.55 0.61
CA ALA A 315 29.44 -13.16 1.78
C ALA A 315 28.64 -12.88 3.06
N ALA A 316 28.10 -11.67 3.20
CA ALA A 316 27.23 -11.28 4.32
C ALA A 316 25.91 -12.08 4.32
N GLU A 317 25.22 -12.18 3.17
CA GLU A 317 24.02 -12.99 3.01
C GLU A 317 24.29 -14.46 3.39
N LYS A 318 25.38 -15.03 2.87
CA LYS A 318 25.79 -16.39 3.17
C LYS A 318 26.07 -16.58 4.67
N ALA A 319 26.85 -15.69 5.28
CA ALA A 319 27.16 -15.75 6.71
C ALA A 319 25.91 -15.63 7.58
N LYS A 320 24.96 -14.71 7.26
CA LYS A 320 23.67 -14.59 7.91
C LYS A 320 22.90 -15.90 7.88
N ILE A 321 22.81 -16.56 6.74
CA ILE A 321 22.12 -17.85 6.57
C ILE A 321 22.80 -18.93 7.40
N GLU A 322 24.10 -19.07 7.34
CA GLU A 322 24.87 -20.08 8.10
C GLU A 322 24.73 -19.88 9.61
N LEU A 323 24.78 -18.64 10.09
CA LEU A 323 24.62 -18.30 11.52
C LEU A 323 23.22 -18.58 12.07
N SER A 324 22.21 -18.87 11.24
CA SER A 324 20.92 -19.37 11.70
C SER A 324 21.01 -20.80 12.27
N SER A 325 21.99 -21.60 11.80
CA SER A 325 22.19 -22.98 12.23
C SER A 325 23.49 -23.21 13.00
N THR A 326 24.55 -22.43 12.73
CA THR A 326 25.86 -22.56 13.38
C THR A 326 26.09 -21.43 14.38
N SER A 327 27.00 -21.66 15.37
CA SER A 327 27.40 -20.61 16.34
C SER A 327 28.43 -19.63 15.80
N GLN A 328 29.14 -20.00 14.74
CA GLN A 328 30.12 -19.17 14.05
C GLN A 328 30.26 -19.58 12.59
N THR A 329 30.75 -18.66 11.76
CA THR A 329 31.08 -18.89 10.35
C THR A 329 32.34 -18.12 9.95
N GLU A 330 32.99 -18.54 8.89
CA GLU A 330 34.18 -17.90 8.34
C GLU A 330 33.84 -17.15 7.05
N ILE A 331 34.16 -15.86 7.01
CA ILE A 331 34.05 -15.02 5.82
C ILE A 331 35.43 -14.91 5.20
N ASN A 332 35.64 -15.65 4.11
CA ASN A 332 36.95 -15.70 3.39
C ASN A 332 36.75 -15.15 1.97
N LEU A 333 37.34 -13.99 1.70
CA LEU A 333 37.29 -13.29 0.43
C LEU A 333 38.72 -13.03 -0.10
N PRO A 334 39.31 -14.01 -0.79
CA PRO A 334 40.61 -13.83 -1.40
C PRO A 334 40.56 -12.79 -2.52
N PHE A 335 41.63 -12.00 -2.66
CA PHE A 335 41.76 -10.97 -3.70
C PHE A 335 40.60 -10.00 -3.73
N ILE A 336 40.18 -9.48 -2.53
CA ILE A 336 39.03 -8.55 -2.43
C ILE A 336 39.40 -7.22 -3.09
N THR A 337 40.62 -6.78 -2.97
CA THR A 337 41.18 -5.58 -3.62
C THR A 337 42.69 -5.70 -3.75
N ALA A 338 43.37 -4.68 -4.29
CA ALA A 338 44.82 -4.60 -4.35
C ALA A 338 45.29 -3.15 -4.16
N ASP A 339 46.49 -2.97 -3.58
CA ASP A 339 47.18 -1.70 -3.48
C ASP A 339 48.63 -1.82 -3.98
N ALA A 340 49.45 -0.79 -3.74
CA ALA A 340 50.89 -0.80 -4.15
C ALA A 340 51.72 -1.92 -3.47
N SER A 341 51.24 -2.48 -2.37
CA SER A 341 51.90 -3.61 -1.66
C SER A 341 51.48 -4.99 -2.17
N GLY A 342 50.47 -5.04 -3.05
CA GLY A 342 49.95 -6.27 -3.65
C GLY A 342 48.49 -6.55 -3.38
N ALA A 343 48.11 -7.81 -3.60
CA ALA A 343 46.74 -8.26 -3.39
C ALA A 343 46.36 -8.30 -1.90
N LYS A 344 45.15 -7.90 -1.60
CA LYS A 344 44.59 -7.90 -0.24
C LYS A 344 43.49 -8.95 -0.13
N HIS A 345 43.39 -9.55 1.02
CA HIS A 345 42.43 -10.63 1.33
C HIS A 345 41.68 -10.29 2.61
N MET A 346 40.45 -10.73 2.69
CA MET A 346 39.64 -10.63 3.93
C MET A 346 39.41 -12.06 4.46
N ASN A 347 39.77 -12.28 5.72
CA ASN A 347 39.43 -13.50 6.44
C ASN A 347 38.95 -13.11 7.85
N ILE A 348 37.69 -13.32 8.14
CA ILE A 348 37.05 -12.93 9.40
C ILE A 348 36.19 -14.07 9.90
N THR A 349 36.41 -14.49 11.16
CA THR A 349 35.49 -15.38 11.86
C THR A 349 34.40 -14.54 12.52
N LEU A 350 33.13 -14.77 12.09
CA LEU A 350 31.97 -14.10 12.63
C LEU A 350 31.17 -15.06 13.51
N THR A 351 30.96 -14.68 14.78
CA THR A 351 30.11 -15.43 15.70
C THR A 351 28.65 -14.97 15.62
N ARG A 352 27.69 -15.88 15.92
CA ARG A 352 26.27 -15.54 16.03
C ARG A 352 26.04 -14.41 17.02
N SER A 353 26.67 -14.43 18.18
CA SER A 353 26.55 -13.36 19.19
C SER A 353 26.98 -11.98 18.65
N LYS A 354 28.06 -11.93 17.86
CA LYS A 354 28.50 -10.69 17.22
C LYS A 354 27.48 -10.23 16.17
N PHE A 355 27.00 -11.14 15.35
CA PHE A 355 25.94 -10.87 14.36
C PHE A 355 24.68 -10.30 15.05
N GLU A 356 24.16 -10.98 16.08
CA GLU A 356 22.99 -10.56 16.84
C GLU A 356 23.20 -9.16 17.45
N THR A 357 24.40 -8.85 17.95
CA THR A 357 24.72 -7.51 18.45
C THR A 357 24.62 -6.43 17.36
N LEU A 358 25.16 -6.73 16.15
CA LEU A 358 25.13 -5.79 15.03
C LEU A 358 23.71 -5.48 14.55
N VAL A 359 22.82 -6.49 14.56
CA VAL A 359 21.45 -6.36 14.02
C VAL A 359 20.37 -6.16 15.08
N ASN A 360 20.73 -6.06 16.37
CA ASN A 360 19.75 -5.97 17.45
C ASN A 360 18.78 -4.81 17.28
N HIS A 361 19.24 -3.66 16.80
CA HIS A 361 18.41 -2.49 16.55
C HIS A 361 17.34 -2.75 15.48
N LEU A 362 17.61 -3.63 14.50
CA LEU A 362 16.63 -4.04 13.48
C LEU A 362 15.58 -4.98 14.08
N ILE A 363 16.01 -5.92 14.92
CA ILE A 363 15.11 -6.86 15.59
C ILE A 363 14.17 -6.12 16.55
N GLU A 364 14.69 -5.16 17.30
CA GLU A 364 13.88 -4.33 18.24
C GLU A 364 12.78 -3.53 17.52
N ARG A 365 12.99 -3.15 16.25
CA ARG A 365 11.96 -2.47 15.44
C ARG A 365 10.68 -3.28 15.27
N THR A 366 10.74 -4.62 15.35
CA THR A 366 9.56 -5.49 15.21
C THR A 366 8.61 -5.42 16.41
N LYS A 367 9.09 -5.01 17.59
CA LYS A 367 8.31 -5.03 18.85
C LYS A 367 7.13 -4.07 18.83
N ASN A 368 7.33 -2.86 18.34
CA ASN A 368 6.27 -1.84 18.34
C ASN A 368 5.10 -2.20 17.42
N PRO A 369 5.32 -2.58 16.14
CA PRO A 369 4.24 -3.06 15.29
C PRO A 369 3.44 -4.21 15.91
N CYS A 370 4.11 -5.18 16.56
CA CYS A 370 3.42 -6.29 17.23
C CYS A 370 2.51 -5.80 18.37
N ARG A 371 3.00 -4.89 19.22
CA ARG A 371 2.21 -4.31 20.32
C ARG A 371 1.03 -3.50 19.79
N SER A 372 1.24 -2.69 18.77
CA SER A 372 0.19 -1.91 18.12
C SER A 372 -0.87 -2.82 17.49
N CYS A 373 -0.46 -3.89 16.82
CA CYS A 373 -1.36 -4.85 16.22
C CYS A 373 -2.26 -5.54 17.27
N LEU A 374 -1.72 -5.98 18.38
CA LEU A 374 -2.49 -6.55 19.51
C LEU A 374 -3.47 -5.54 20.10
N LYS A 375 -3.01 -4.28 20.31
CA LYS A 375 -3.86 -3.18 20.81
C LYS A 375 -5.03 -2.90 19.85
N ASP A 376 -4.75 -2.82 18.56
CA ASP A 376 -5.77 -2.53 17.53
C ASP A 376 -6.78 -3.67 17.40
N ALA A 377 -6.35 -4.92 17.59
CA ALA A 377 -7.23 -6.08 17.68
C ALA A 377 -8.06 -6.13 18.97
N GLY A 378 -7.74 -5.31 19.97
CA GLY A 378 -8.40 -5.31 21.28
C GLY A 378 -8.10 -6.52 22.13
N ILE A 379 -6.97 -7.22 21.90
CA ILE A 379 -6.58 -8.45 22.59
C ILE A 379 -5.23 -8.33 23.27
N SER A 380 -4.98 -9.21 24.22
CA SER A 380 -3.66 -9.37 24.84
C SER A 380 -2.86 -10.50 24.16
N SER A 381 -1.55 -10.54 24.38
CA SER A 381 -0.70 -11.62 23.86
C SER A 381 -1.12 -13.01 24.40
N LYS A 382 -1.79 -13.06 25.54
CA LYS A 382 -2.27 -14.32 26.16
C LYS A 382 -3.47 -14.92 25.41
N ASP A 383 -4.26 -14.06 24.75
CA ASP A 383 -5.47 -14.46 24.02
C ASP A 383 -5.13 -15.10 22.65
N VAL A 384 -3.91 -14.86 22.14
CA VAL A 384 -3.43 -15.49 20.91
C VAL A 384 -3.22 -16.98 21.15
N ASP A 385 -3.85 -17.85 20.37
CA ASP A 385 -3.71 -19.30 20.50
C ASP A 385 -2.42 -19.82 19.88
N GLU A 386 -2.07 -19.39 18.69
CA GLU A 386 -0.85 -19.78 17.98
C GLU A 386 -0.14 -18.60 17.33
N VAL A 387 1.18 -18.72 17.19
CA VAL A 387 2.03 -17.74 16.47
C VAL A 387 2.70 -18.45 15.31
N LEU A 388 2.43 -17.99 14.08
CA LEU A 388 3.03 -18.51 12.87
C LEU A 388 4.23 -17.65 12.47
N LEU A 389 5.32 -18.31 12.08
CA LEU A 389 6.50 -17.67 11.54
C LEU A 389 6.52 -17.80 10.02
N VAL A 390 6.66 -16.69 9.33
CA VAL A 390 6.69 -16.58 7.88
C VAL A 390 7.90 -15.71 7.47
N GLY A 391 8.44 -15.97 6.28
CA GLY A 391 9.63 -15.30 5.78
C GLY A 391 10.95 -15.88 6.30
N GLY A 392 11.96 -15.87 5.44
CA GLY A 392 13.25 -16.52 5.70
C GLY A 392 13.99 -15.99 6.92
N MET A 393 13.78 -14.71 7.28
CA MET A 393 14.43 -14.08 8.43
C MET A 393 13.90 -14.59 9.78
N THR A 394 12.75 -15.22 9.83
CA THR A 394 12.24 -15.88 11.04
C THR A 394 13.03 -17.13 11.43
N ARG A 395 13.97 -17.56 10.57
CA ARG A 395 14.93 -18.63 10.90
C ARG A 395 16.04 -18.17 11.84
N VAL A 396 16.27 -16.87 11.96
CA VAL A 396 17.27 -16.29 12.89
C VAL A 396 16.86 -16.56 14.34
N PRO A 397 17.70 -17.23 15.15
CA PRO A 397 17.33 -17.64 16.50
C PRO A 397 16.89 -16.47 17.39
N LYS A 398 17.56 -15.33 17.30
CA LYS A 398 17.20 -14.13 18.08
C LYS A 398 15.82 -13.56 17.71
N VAL A 399 15.40 -13.67 16.45
CA VAL A 399 14.05 -13.30 16.02
C VAL A 399 13.02 -14.21 16.69
N GLN A 400 13.24 -15.53 16.72
CA GLN A 400 12.32 -16.49 17.39
C GLN A 400 12.23 -16.23 18.90
N GLU A 401 13.34 -15.88 19.54
CA GLU A 401 13.38 -15.50 20.96
C GLU A 401 12.50 -14.27 21.22
N ILE A 402 12.66 -13.21 20.40
CA ILE A 402 11.87 -11.97 20.52
C ILE A 402 10.38 -12.23 20.29
N VAL A 403 10.02 -13.05 19.30
CA VAL A 403 8.62 -13.43 19.06
C VAL A 403 8.06 -14.15 20.29
N SER A 404 8.83 -15.09 20.86
CA SER A 404 8.41 -15.79 22.08
C SER A 404 8.25 -14.84 23.28
N GLU A 405 9.10 -13.82 23.39
CA GLU A 405 8.99 -12.77 24.41
C GLU A 405 7.71 -11.94 24.24
N ILE A 406 7.42 -11.51 23.00
CA ILE A 406 6.26 -10.65 22.70
C ILE A 406 4.94 -11.37 22.96
N PHE A 407 4.80 -12.60 22.47
CA PHE A 407 3.55 -13.35 22.52
C PHE A 407 3.44 -14.29 23.73
N GLY A 408 4.51 -14.44 24.53
CA GLY A 408 4.52 -15.28 25.72
C GLY A 408 4.43 -16.78 25.44
N LYS A 409 4.66 -17.20 24.20
CA LYS A 409 4.61 -18.61 23.76
C LYS A 409 5.56 -18.90 22.60
N SER A 410 5.96 -20.15 22.48
CA SER A 410 6.82 -20.58 21.37
C SER A 410 6.06 -20.58 20.06
N PRO A 411 6.66 -20.05 18.95
CA PRO A 411 6.05 -20.08 17.64
C PRO A 411 5.79 -21.51 17.14
N SER A 412 4.71 -21.67 16.36
CA SER A 412 4.37 -22.92 15.70
C SER A 412 5.35 -23.24 14.58
N LYS A 413 5.73 -24.51 14.45
CA LYS A 413 6.59 -25.02 13.36
C LYS A 413 5.78 -25.72 12.26
N GLY A 414 4.48 -25.47 12.18
CA GLY A 414 3.54 -26.22 11.33
C GLY A 414 3.60 -25.88 9.85
N VAL A 415 4.30 -24.82 9.44
CA VAL A 415 4.44 -24.39 8.03
C VAL A 415 5.90 -24.12 7.70
N ASN A 416 6.25 -24.32 6.42
CA ASN A 416 7.55 -23.86 5.92
C ASN A 416 7.47 -22.33 5.68
N PRO A 417 8.29 -21.52 6.36
CA PRO A 417 8.20 -20.07 6.28
C PRO A 417 8.50 -19.49 4.89
N ASP A 418 9.17 -20.24 4.00
CA ASP A 418 9.49 -19.80 2.64
C ASP A 418 8.42 -20.23 1.60
N GLU A 419 7.48 -21.10 1.97
CA GLU A 419 6.51 -21.72 1.06
C GLU A 419 5.06 -21.40 1.42
N ALA A 420 4.78 -21.10 2.69
CA ALA A 420 3.43 -20.93 3.21
C ALA A 420 2.61 -19.88 2.43
N VAL A 421 3.24 -18.78 2.06
CA VAL A 421 2.61 -17.67 1.34
C VAL A 421 2.15 -18.11 -0.06
N ALA A 422 3.01 -18.74 -0.84
CA ALA A 422 2.67 -19.25 -2.17
C ALA A 422 1.59 -20.33 -2.10
N MET A 423 1.67 -21.24 -1.12
CA MET A 423 0.64 -22.25 -0.89
C MET A 423 -0.72 -21.62 -0.58
N GLY A 424 -0.76 -20.62 0.29
CA GLY A 424 -1.99 -19.90 0.60
C GLY A 424 -2.57 -19.15 -0.60
N ALA A 425 -1.71 -18.54 -1.42
CA ALA A 425 -2.14 -17.93 -2.67
C ALA A 425 -2.74 -18.96 -3.66
N ALA A 426 -2.17 -20.16 -3.73
CA ALA A 426 -2.73 -21.25 -4.54
C ALA A 426 -4.08 -21.74 -3.99
N ILE A 427 -4.23 -21.86 -2.67
CA ILE A 427 -5.51 -22.19 -2.01
C ILE A 427 -6.57 -21.14 -2.34
N GLN A 428 -6.21 -19.85 -2.27
CA GLN A 428 -7.12 -18.78 -2.70
C GLN A 428 -7.51 -18.91 -4.18
N GLY A 429 -6.58 -19.30 -5.04
CA GLY A 429 -6.87 -19.65 -6.44
C GLY A 429 -7.87 -20.82 -6.57
N GLY A 430 -7.72 -21.84 -5.72
CA GLY A 430 -8.65 -22.97 -5.62
C GLY A 430 -10.06 -22.56 -5.14
N ILE A 431 -10.14 -21.64 -4.20
CA ILE A 431 -11.42 -21.04 -3.73
C ILE A 431 -12.10 -20.30 -4.89
N LEU A 432 -11.37 -19.46 -5.62
CA LEU A 432 -11.90 -18.72 -6.76
C LEU A 432 -12.35 -19.61 -7.93
N ARG A 433 -11.71 -20.76 -8.11
CA ARG A 433 -12.10 -21.77 -9.11
C ARG A 433 -13.26 -22.65 -8.63
N GLY A 434 -13.54 -22.69 -7.34
CA GLY A 434 -14.58 -23.53 -6.73
C GLY A 434 -14.13 -24.94 -6.34
N ASP A 435 -12.82 -25.24 -6.38
CA ASP A 435 -12.25 -26.53 -5.97
C ASP A 435 -12.21 -26.68 -4.44
N VAL A 436 -11.98 -25.58 -3.76
CA VAL A 436 -12.01 -25.48 -2.31
C VAL A 436 -13.31 -24.74 -1.93
N LYS A 437 -14.19 -25.43 -1.26
CA LYS A 437 -15.47 -24.91 -0.76
C LYS A 437 -15.34 -24.66 0.73
N GLU A 438 -16.16 -23.74 1.25
CA GLU A 438 -16.30 -23.51 2.70
C GLU A 438 -15.18 -22.69 3.37
N LEU A 439 -14.33 -21.98 2.59
CA LEU A 439 -13.41 -21.02 3.14
C LEU A 439 -13.76 -19.60 2.68
N LEU A 440 -13.85 -18.66 3.62
CA LEU A 440 -14.06 -17.23 3.37
C LEU A 440 -12.92 -16.44 4.00
N LEU A 441 -12.33 -15.56 3.20
CA LEU A 441 -11.25 -14.67 3.62
C LEU A 441 -11.77 -13.24 3.70
N LEU A 442 -11.66 -12.64 4.89
CA LEU A 442 -11.97 -11.25 5.16
C LEU A 442 -10.70 -10.53 5.60
N ASP A 443 -10.23 -9.61 4.78
CA ASP A 443 -9.04 -8.80 5.03
C ASP A 443 -9.42 -7.38 5.49
N VAL A 444 -8.44 -6.55 5.87
CA VAL A 444 -8.68 -5.20 6.39
C VAL A 444 -7.82 -4.15 5.68
N THR A 445 -8.29 -2.90 5.68
CA THR A 445 -7.48 -1.76 5.25
C THR A 445 -6.48 -1.37 6.36
N PRO A 446 -5.17 -1.15 6.04
CA PRO A 446 -4.16 -0.89 7.07
C PRO A 446 -4.25 0.51 7.67
N LEU A 447 -4.80 1.49 6.95
CA LEU A 447 -4.89 2.90 7.35
C LEU A 447 -6.26 3.48 7.05
N SER A 448 -6.63 4.55 7.80
CA SER A 448 -7.85 5.32 7.57
C SER A 448 -7.79 6.08 6.24
N LEU A 449 -8.95 6.17 5.57
CA LEU A 449 -9.15 6.86 4.31
C LEU A 449 -10.26 7.92 4.46
N GLY A 450 -10.06 9.05 3.81
CA GLY A 450 -11.02 10.15 3.86
C GLY A 450 -10.68 11.27 2.89
N ILE A 451 -11.32 12.41 3.08
CA ILE A 451 -11.13 13.60 2.24
C ILE A 451 -10.78 14.83 3.09
N GLU A 452 -10.17 15.81 2.44
CA GLU A 452 -10.04 17.13 3.02
C GLU A 452 -11.38 17.87 2.98
N THR A 453 -11.76 18.47 4.11
CA THR A 453 -12.94 19.30 4.25
C THR A 453 -12.57 20.72 4.66
N LEU A 454 -13.59 21.58 4.79
CA LEU A 454 -13.42 23.00 5.11
C LEU A 454 -12.50 23.20 6.33
N GLY A 455 -11.54 24.11 6.20
CA GLY A 455 -10.54 24.38 7.24
C GLY A 455 -9.33 23.44 7.22
N GLY A 456 -9.17 22.62 6.18
CA GLY A 456 -8.04 21.68 6.08
C GLY A 456 -8.15 20.48 7.02
N ILE A 457 -9.38 20.10 7.39
CA ILE A 457 -9.65 18.97 8.27
C ILE A 457 -9.67 17.67 7.45
N PHE A 458 -9.10 16.61 8.01
CA PHE A 458 -9.24 15.25 7.48
C PHE A 458 -10.50 14.59 7.99
N THR A 459 -11.51 14.46 7.13
CA THR A 459 -12.73 13.75 7.45
C THR A 459 -12.62 12.31 7.02
N ARG A 460 -12.57 11.39 8.00
CA ARG A 460 -12.47 9.94 7.77
C ARG A 460 -13.81 9.37 7.33
N LEU A 461 -13.82 8.63 6.22
CA LEU A 461 -14.97 7.85 5.77
C LEU A 461 -14.76 6.36 6.10
N ILE A 462 -13.53 5.87 6.00
CA ILE A 462 -13.16 4.47 6.32
C ILE A 462 -12.05 4.52 7.36
N ASN A 463 -12.27 3.87 8.49
CA ASN A 463 -11.26 3.75 9.54
C ASN A 463 -10.27 2.62 9.24
N ARG A 464 -9.05 2.71 9.76
CA ARG A 464 -8.08 1.61 9.72
C ARG A 464 -8.68 0.32 10.31
N ASN A 465 -8.20 -0.80 9.85
CA ASN A 465 -8.71 -2.14 10.22
C ASN A 465 -10.19 -2.37 9.91
N THR A 466 -10.77 -1.60 8.95
CA THR A 466 -12.10 -1.89 8.40
C THR A 466 -11.99 -3.07 7.44
N THR A 467 -12.86 -4.07 7.62
CA THR A 467 -12.94 -5.26 6.75
C THR A 467 -13.25 -4.87 5.31
N ILE A 468 -12.54 -5.48 4.38
CA ILE A 468 -12.70 -5.29 2.92
C ILE A 468 -13.18 -6.60 2.25
N PRO A 469 -13.97 -6.51 1.16
CA PRO A 469 -14.37 -5.29 0.45
C PRO A 469 -15.38 -4.46 1.24
N THR A 470 -15.32 -3.13 1.06
CA THR A 470 -16.24 -2.20 1.75
C THR A 470 -16.58 -0.99 0.90
N LYS A 471 -17.76 -0.47 1.10
CA LYS A 471 -18.24 0.75 0.44
C LYS A 471 -18.87 1.68 1.46
N LYS A 472 -18.38 2.92 1.54
CA LYS A 472 -18.89 3.95 2.44
C LYS A 472 -19.14 5.23 1.66
N SER A 473 -20.28 5.86 1.93
CA SER A 473 -20.69 7.12 1.31
C SER A 473 -21.06 8.13 2.39
N GLN A 474 -20.71 9.39 2.13
CA GLN A 474 -21.11 10.51 2.98
C GLN A 474 -21.46 11.71 2.10
N VAL A 475 -22.47 12.47 2.52
CA VAL A 475 -22.93 13.68 1.81
C VAL A 475 -22.20 14.90 2.37
N PHE A 476 -21.61 15.65 1.47
CA PHE A 476 -20.96 16.94 1.72
C PHE A 476 -21.68 18.04 0.96
N SER A 477 -21.27 19.29 1.17
CA SER A 477 -21.84 20.43 0.48
C SER A 477 -20.76 21.42 0.05
N THR A 478 -21.19 22.48 -0.68
CA THR A 478 -20.28 23.57 -1.11
C THR A 478 -19.94 24.48 0.06
N ALA A 479 -18.70 25.00 0.05
CA ALA A 479 -18.16 25.92 1.07
C ALA A 479 -18.45 27.40 0.76
N ALA A 480 -18.78 27.74 -0.50
CA ALA A 480 -19.05 29.10 -0.95
C ALA A 480 -20.37 29.16 -1.73
N ASP A 481 -20.99 30.37 -1.75
CA ASP A 481 -22.16 30.65 -2.57
C ASP A 481 -21.82 30.56 -4.07
N ASN A 482 -22.78 30.04 -4.84
CA ASN A 482 -22.67 29.90 -6.29
C ASN A 482 -21.44 29.10 -6.76
N GLN A 483 -20.92 28.21 -5.91
CA GLN A 483 -19.81 27.34 -6.25
C GLN A 483 -20.27 26.28 -7.28
N THR A 484 -19.64 26.26 -8.46
CA THR A 484 -20.02 25.39 -9.58
C THR A 484 -19.11 24.17 -9.73
N GLN A 485 -18.07 24.06 -8.90
CA GLN A 485 -17.15 22.93 -8.85
C GLN A 485 -16.68 22.66 -7.44
N VAL A 486 -16.34 21.38 -7.16
CA VAL A 486 -15.78 20.94 -5.88
C VAL A 486 -14.56 20.09 -6.14
N GLY A 487 -13.42 20.49 -5.58
CA GLY A 487 -12.20 19.69 -5.56
C GLY A 487 -12.28 18.64 -4.43
N VAL A 488 -12.05 17.38 -4.76
CA VAL A 488 -12.00 16.28 -3.80
C VAL A 488 -10.55 15.81 -3.68
N ARG A 489 -9.94 16.06 -2.52
CA ARG A 489 -8.61 15.59 -2.19
C ARG A 489 -8.70 14.35 -1.31
N VAL A 490 -8.26 13.21 -1.85
CA VAL A 490 -8.30 11.90 -1.20
C VAL A 490 -7.04 11.70 -0.37
N LEU A 491 -7.22 11.40 0.90
CA LEU A 491 -6.14 11.34 1.88
C LEU A 491 -6.14 10.00 2.62
N GLN A 492 -4.95 9.60 3.07
CA GLN A 492 -4.73 8.40 3.90
C GLN A 492 -3.87 8.75 5.10
N GLY A 493 -4.23 8.24 6.29
CA GLY A 493 -3.48 8.45 7.52
C GLY A 493 -4.35 8.56 8.75
N GLU A 494 -3.74 8.92 9.88
CA GLU A 494 -4.41 8.94 11.19
C GLU A 494 -4.46 10.33 11.85
N ARG A 495 -3.92 11.37 11.17
CA ARG A 495 -3.91 12.74 11.69
C ARG A 495 -5.25 13.44 11.41
N GLU A 496 -5.61 14.39 12.29
CA GLU A 496 -6.86 15.17 12.15
C GLU A 496 -6.77 16.24 11.06
N MET A 497 -5.55 16.74 10.78
CA MET A 497 -5.34 17.76 9.75
C MET A 497 -4.97 17.11 8.41
N ALA A 498 -5.61 17.61 7.34
CA ALA A 498 -5.39 17.09 5.98
C ALA A 498 -3.91 17.19 5.53
N ALA A 499 -3.24 18.30 5.86
CA ALA A 499 -1.84 18.54 5.50
C ALA A 499 -0.85 17.56 6.15
N ASP A 500 -1.25 16.92 7.24
CA ASP A 500 -0.43 15.97 8.00
C ASP A 500 -0.69 14.51 7.58
N ASN A 501 -1.55 14.29 6.58
CA ASN A 501 -1.88 12.99 6.01
C ASN A 501 -1.38 12.90 4.55
N LYS A 502 -1.28 11.68 4.03
CA LYS A 502 -0.83 11.44 2.66
C LYS A 502 -1.92 11.74 1.65
N LEU A 503 -1.62 12.59 0.70
CA LEU A 503 -2.45 12.78 -0.50
C LEU A 503 -2.29 11.57 -1.42
N LEU A 504 -3.39 10.84 -1.66
CA LEU A 504 -3.45 9.72 -2.61
C LEU A 504 -3.82 10.17 -4.02
N GLY A 505 -4.61 11.22 -4.14
CA GLY A 505 -5.04 11.78 -5.41
C GLY A 505 -6.06 12.90 -5.22
N GLU A 506 -6.30 13.64 -6.30
CA GLU A 506 -7.29 14.70 -6.31
C GLU A 506 -8.04 14.72 -7.64
N PHE A 507 -9.30 15.13 -7.59
CA PHE A 507 -10.14 15.32 -8.78
C PHE A 507 -11.20 16.38 -8.53
N GLU A 508 -11.78 16.92 -9.59
CA GLU A 508 -12.80 17.96 -9.51
C GLU A 508 -14.14 17.46 -10.04
N LEU A 509 -15.20 17.65 -9.25
CA LEU A 509 -16.58 17.55 -9.72
C LEU A 509 -17.02 18.91 -10.23
N VAL A 510 -17.30 19.01 -11.53
CA VAL A 510 -17.67 20.25 -12.19
C VAL A 510 -19.14 20.27 -12.64
N GLY A 511 -19.68 21.47 -12.81
CA GLY A 511 -21.04 21.66 -13.34
C GLY A 511 -22.15 21.45 -12.30
N ILE A 512 -21.85 21.76 -11.06
CA ILE A 512 -22.83 21.89 -9.97
C ILE A 512 -23.65 23.18 -10.25
N PRO A 513 -25.00 23.13 -10.17
CA PRO A 513 -25.80 24.33 -10.33
C PRO A 513 -25.49 25.39 -9.26
N PRO A 514 -25.38 26.68 -9.63
CA PRO A 514 -25.20 27.73 -8.65
C PRO A 514 -26.30 27.72 -7.61
N ALA A 515 -25.92 27.68 -6.33
CA ALA A 515 -26.82 27.67 -5.19
C ALA A 515 -26.13 28.28 -3.96
N PRO A 516 -26.85 28.72 -2.94
CA PRO A 516 -26.24 29.10 -1.67
C PRO A 516 -25.38 27.96 -1.09
N ARG A 517 -24.31 28.33 -0.40
CA ARG A 517 -23.45 27.34 0.30
C ARG A 517 -24.27 26.46 1.24
N GLY A 518 -23.90 25.21 1.37
CA GLY A 518 -24.61 24.22 2.20
C GLY A 518 -25.85 23.60 1.54
N MET A 519 -26.32 24.11 0.39
CA MET A 519 -27.52 23.58 -0.30
C MET A 519 -27.20 22.42 -1.26
N PRO A 520 -26.15 22.48 -2.08
CA PRO A 520 -25.80 21.35 -2.93
C PRO A 520 -25.46 20.10 -2.12
N GLN A 521 -25.90 18.94 -2.58
CA GLN A 521 -25.64 17.65 -1.94
C GLN A 521 -24.68 16.84 -2.79
N ILE A 522 -23.41 16.78 -2.35
CA ILE A 522 -22.34 16.07 -3.02
C ILE A 522 -22.07 14.77 -2.25
N GLU A 523 -22.46 13.65 -2.81
CA GLU A 523 -22.21 12.34 -2.23
C GLU A 523 -20.81 11.86 -2.63
N VAL A 524 -19.93 11.75 -1.65
CA VAL A 524 -18.58 11.16 -1.83
C VAL A 524 -18.61 9.72 -1.38
N THR A 525 -18.21 8.82 -2.26
CA THR A 525 -18.21 7.37 -2.02
C THR A 525 -16.78 6.83 -2.13
N PHE A 526 -16.36 6.11 -1.11
CA PHE A 526 -15.16 5.28 -1.11
C PHE A 526 -15.58 3.83 -1.33
N ASP A 527 -15.03 3.21 -2.34
CA ASP A 527 -15.25 1.81 -2.72
C ASP A 527 -13.91 1.08 -2.72
N ILE A 528 -13.71 0.17 -1.77
CA ILE A 528 -12.49 -0.65 -1.65
C ILE A 528 -12.86 -2.06 -2.07
N ASP A 529 -12.18 -2.55 -3.10
CA ASP A 529 -12.39 -3.90 -3.59
C ASP A 529 -11.71 -4.96 -2.69
N ALA A 530 -11.93 -6.23 -3.00
CA ALA A 530 -11.31 -7.34 -2.27
C ALA A 530 -9.78 -7.40 -2.41
N ASN A 531 -9.18 -6.64 -3.31
CA ASN A 531 -7.73 -6.51 -3.49
C ASN A 531 -7.15 -5.35 -2.66
N GLY A 532 -8.00 -4.56 -1.99
CA GLY A 532 -7.63 -3.35 -1.28
C GLY A 532 -7.42 -2.14 -2.20
N ILE A 533 -7.90 -2.18 -3.43
CA ILE A 533 -7.80 -1.07 -4.38
C ILE A 533 -8.95 -0.10 -4.14
N VAL A 534 -8.61 1.17 -3.94
CA VAL A 534 -9.54 2.23 -3.59
C VAL A 534 -10.01 2.99 -4.84
N THR A 535 -11.31 3.10 -5.01
CA THR A 535 -11.96 4.01 -5.96
C THR A 535 -12.78 5.02 -5.19
N VAL A 536 -12.62 6.30 -5.50
CA VAL A 536 -13.38 7.38 -4.88
C VAL A 536 -14.18 8.08 -5.95
N SER A 537 -15.48 8.24 -5.72
CA SER A 537 -16.37 9.00 -6.59
C SER A 537 -17.06 10.14 -5.82
N ALA A 538 -17.36 11.21 -6.54
CA ALA A 538 -18.17 12.33 -6.05
C ALA A 538 -19.32 12.54 -7.03
N LYS A 539 -20.55 12.62 -6.50
CA LYS A 539 -21.77 12.76 -7.28
C LYS A 539 -22.62 13.88 -6.74
N ASP A 540 -22.99 14.82 -7.61
CA ASP A 540 -24.02 15.79 -7.30
C ASP A 540 -25.42 15.13 -7.39
N LYS A 541 -26.14 15.08 -6.28
CA LYS A 541 -27.47 14.44 -6.20
C LYS A 541 -28.53 15.16 -7.02
N ALA A 542 -28.39 16.46 -7.25
CA ALA A 542 -29.39 17.24 -7.98
C ALA A 542 -29.29 17.00 -9.49
N THR A 543 -28.09 16.97 -10.05
CA THR A 543 -27.86 16.83 -11.50
C THR A 543 -27.54 15.39 -11.92
N GLY A 544 -27.15 14.54 -10.97
CA GLY A 544 -26.64 13.20 -11.24
C GLY A 544 -25.24 13.17 -11.84
N LYS A 545 -24.56 14.32 -12.01
CA LYS A 545 -23.17 14.38 -12.50
C LYS A 545 -22.25 13.71 -11.50
N GLU A 546 -21.34 12.90 -12.00
CA GLU A 546 -20.41 12.11 -11.21
C GLU A 546 -19.00 12.19 -11.81
N GLN A 547 -18.01 12.25 -10.95
CA GLN A 547 -16.60 12.09 -11.27
C GLN A 547 -15.99 11.07 -10.31
N GLN A 548 -15.00 10.33 -10.79
CA GLN A 548 -14.33 9.32 -9.99
C GLN A 548 -12.83 9.29 -10.27
N ILE A 549 -12.07 8.85 -9.27
CA ILE A 549 -10.67 8.52 -9.39
C ILE A 549 -10.46 7.10 -8.81
N THR A 550 -9.75 6.26 -9.57
CA THR A 550 -9.14 5.06 -8.99
C THR A 550 -7.73 5.44 -8.59
N ILE A 551 -7.40 5.23 -7.34
CA ILE A 551 -6.07 5.57 -6.84
C ILE A 551 -5.04 4.77 -7.62
N ARG A 552 -4.20 5.47 -8.37
CA ARG A 552 -3.09 4.91 -9.14
C ARG A 552 -1.80 5.52 -8.65
N SER A 553 -0.73 4.76 -8.71
CA SER A 553 0.54 5.09 -8.09
C SER A 553 1.04 6.50 -8.42
N SER A 554 0.99 7.36 -7.43
CA SER A 554 1.90 8.46 -7.29
C SER A 554 2.55 8.33 -5.91
N GLY A 555 3.63 7.54 -5.83
CA GLY A 555 4.43 7.31 -4.63
C GLY A 555 3.63 6.99 -3.37
N GLY A 556 3.51 5.72 -3.02
CA GLY A 556 2.87 5.33 -1.77
C GLY A 556 3.64 5.80 -0.53
N LEU A 557 2.98 5.77 0.65
CA LEU A 557 3.62 6.06 1.92
C LEU A 557 4.74 5.07 2.21
N SER A 558 5.87 5.59 2.66
CA SER A 558 6.85 4.76 3.37
C SER A 558 6.27 4.39 4.73
N GLU A 559 6.72 3.32 5.29
CA GLU A 559 6.26 2.88 6.60
C GLU A 559 6.80 3.73 7.74
N GLU A 560 8.04 4.23 7.65
CA GLU A 560 8.50 5.25 8.58
C GLU A 560 7.54 6.45 8.57
N GLU A 561 6.98 6.80 7.40
CA GLU A 561 5.92 7.80 7.31
C GLU A 561 4.62 7.32 7.96
N ILE A 562 4.25 6.04 7.80
CA ILE A 562 3.06 5.47 8.44
C ILE A 562 3.25 5.37 9.96
N GLU A 563 4.37 4.78 10.43
CA GLU A 563 4.69 4.72 11.85
C GLU A 563 4.87 6.11 12.46
N LYS A 564 5.52 7.02 11.73
CA LYS A 564 5.63 8.41 12.12
C LYS A 564 4.27 9.06 12.21
N MET A 565 3.38 8.85 11.23
CA MET A 565 2.01 9.37 11.23
C MET A 565 1.19 8.80 12.39
N VAL A 566 1.28 7.50 12.68
CA VAL A 566 0.58 6.88 13.81
C VAL A 566 1.14 7.40 15.15
N LYS A 567 2.48 7.46 15.32
CA LYS A 567 3.12 8.00 16.52
C LYS A 567 2.88 9.51 16.67
N GLU A 568 2.96 10.27 15.59
CA GLU A 568 2.64 11.70 15.59
C GLU A 568 1.17 11.93 15.87
N ALA A 569 0.26 11.07 15.36
CA ALA A 569 -1.15 11.13 15.70
C ALA A 569 -1.38 10.88 17.21
N GLU A 570 -0.72 9.88 17.79
CA GLU A 570 -0.80 9.61 19.24
C GLU A 570 -0.17 10.72 20.08
N LEU A 571 1.01 11.23 19.69
CA LEU A 571 1.74 12.31 20.39
C LEU A 571 1.03 13.66 20.30
N HIS A 572 0.36 13.91 19.18
CA HIS A 572 -0.28 15.20 18.91
C HIS A 572 -1.81 15.13 18.97
N ALA A 573 -2.39 14.00 19.36
CA ALA A 573 -3.85 13.78 19.39
C ALA A 573 -4.59 14.90 20.15
N GLN A 574 -4.09 15.32 21.32
CA GLN A 574 -4.68 16.40 22.08
C GLN A 574 -4.56 17.74 21.35
N LYS A 575 -3.40 18.06 20.81
CA LYS A 575 -3.15 19.31 20.08
C LYS A 575 -3.94 19.36 18.76
N ASP A 576 -4.06 18.23 18.08
CA ASP A 576 -4.86 18.12 16.86
C ASP A 576 -6.36 18.27 17.16
N GLN A 577 -6.85 17.71 18.28
CA GLN A 577 -8.24 17.92 18.75
C GLN A 577 -8.52 19.37 19.09
N GLU A 578 -7.62 20.05 19.79
CA GLU A 578 -7.74 21.48 20.10
C GLU A 578 -7.78 22.32 18.81
N ARG A 579 -6.91 22.01 17.84
CA ARG A 579 -6.87 22.71 16.56
C ARG A 579 -8.13 22.44 15.72
N LYS A 580 -8.62 21.20 15.71
CA LYS A 580 -9.88 20.85 15.07
C LYS A 580 -11.06 21.57 15.71
N ALA A 581 -11.16 21.58 17.06
CA ALA A 581 -12.20 22.27 17.79
C ALA A 581 -12.22 23.79 17.47
N LEU A 582 -11.04 24.39 17.34
CA LEU A 582 -10.92 25.81 16.95
C LEU A 582 -11.43 26.05 15.52
N ILE A 583 -11.10 25.15 14.58
CA ILE A 583 -11.57 25.26 13.20
C ILE A 583 -13.09 25.04 13.11
N ASP A 584 -13.61 24.04 13.81
CA ASP A 584 -15.04 23.73 13.82
C ASP A 584 -15.86 24.90 14.39
N ILE A 585 -15.42 25.54 15.46
CA ILE A 585 -16.09 26.71 16.02
C ILE A 585 -16.02 27.93 15.09
N LYS A 586 -14.87 28.14 14.41
CA LYS A 586 -14.74 29.22 13.41
C LYS A 586 -15.67 28.98 12.22
N ASN A 587 -15.77 27.75 11.71
CA ASN A 587 -16.70 27.39 10.64
C ASN A 587 -18.17 27.58 11.05
N SER A 588 -18.52 27.19 12.28
CA SER A 588 -19.86 27.40 12.84
C SER A 588 -20.18 28.89 12.97
N ALA A 589 -19.23 29.69 13.47
CA ALA A 589 -19.38 31.14 13.58
C ALA A 589 -19.57 31.81 12.22
N ASP A 590 -18.82 31.41 11.19
CA ASP A 590 -18.93 31.93 9.84
C ASP A 590 -20.28 31.61 9.21
N THR A 591 -20.78 30.39 9.42
CA THR A 591 -22.11 29.97 8.98
C THR A 591 -23.20 30.77 9.65
N THR A 592 -23.06 31.03 10.96
CA THR A 592 -24.01 31.84 11.74
C THR A 592 -23.99 33.30 11.28
N ILE A 593 -22.81 33.90 11.08
CA ILE A 593 -22.71 35.28 10.55
C ILE A 593 -23.42 35.40 9.21
N TYR A 594 -23.20 34.46 8.29
CA TYR A 594 -23.87 34.45 6.99
C TYR A 594 -25.39 34.41 7.13
N SER A 595 -25.92 33.55 8.00
CA SER A 595 -27.35 33.43 8.26
C SER A 595 -27.93 34.69 8.87
N ILE A 596 -27.18 35.33 9.78
CA ILE A 596 -27.58 36.60 10.42
C ILE A 596 -27.63 37.74 9.41
N GLU A 597 -26.59 37.89 8.57
CA GLU A 597 -26.52 38.94 7.54
C GLU A 597 -27.64 38.79 6.50
N LYS A 598 -27.93 37.53 6.12
CA LYS A 598 -29.05 37.22 5.23
C LYS A 598 -30.37 37.64 5.87
N SER A 599 -30.60 37.29 7.13
CA SER A 599 -31.80 37.66 7.86
C SER A 599 -31.92 39.19 8.05
N LEU A 600 -30.82 39.85 8.36
CA LEU A 600 -30.75 41.32 8.42
C LEU A 600 -31.11 41.96 7.08
N SER A 601 -30.59 41.46 5.97
CA SER A 601 -30.89 41.95 4.61
C SER A 601 -32.38 41.82 4.28
N GLU A 602 -33.02 40.73 4.72
CA GLU A 602 -34.42 40.43 4.43
C GLU A 602 -35.42 41.21 5.30
N TYR A 603 -35.02 41.48 6.56
CA TYR A 603 -35.95 42.06 7.55
C TYR A 603 -35.55 43.47 8.05
N ARG A 604 -34.49 44.09 7.51
CA ARG A 604 -33.93 45.37 7.98
C ARG A 604 -34.97 46.48 8.12
N ASP A 605 -35.89 46.58 7.15
CA ASP A 605 -36.93 47.63 7.14
C ASP A 605 -38.10 47.35 8.09
N LYS A 606 -38.13 46.15 8.70
CA LYS A 606 -39.26 45.68 9.56
C LYS A 606 -38.89 45.61 11.04
N ILE A 607 -37.64 45.94 11.40
CA ILE A 607 -37.11 45.88 12.75
C ILE A 607 -36.60 47.23 13.23
N PRO A 608 -36.67 47.57 14.54
CA PRO A 608 -36.13 48.83 15.08
C PRO A 608 -34.63 49.00 14.80
N ALA A 609 -34.20 50.23 14.48
CA ALA A 609 -32.81 50.54 14.17
C ALA A 609 -31.86 50.18 15.32
N GLU A 610 -32.30 50.25 16.56
CA GLU A 610 -31.52 49.84 17.75
C GLU A 610 -31.17 48.34 17.72
N VAL A 611 -32.16 47.48 17.32
CA VAL A 611 -31.95 46.03 17.21
C VAL A 611 -31.02 45.70 16.06
N VAL A 612 -31.12 46.43 14.94
CA VAL A 612 -30.16 46.28 13.80
C VAL A 612 -28.73 46.57 14.25
N THR A 613 -28.55 47.71 14.96
CA THR A 613 -27.21 48.10 15.46
C THR A 613 -26.65 47.10 16.47
N GLU A 614 -27.49 46.56 17.35
CA GLU A 614 -27.10 45.53 18.32
C GLU A 614 -26.60 44.25 17.63
N ILE A 615 -27.34 43.80 16.58
CA ILE A 615 -26.96 42.62 15.81
C ILE A 615 -25.67 42.84 15.01
N GLU A 616 -25.56 44.01 14.33
CA GLU A 616 -24.34 44.36 13.59
C GLU A 616 -23.12 44.44 14.51
N THR A 617 -23.29 44.97 15.74
CA THR A 617 -22.22 45.00 16.75
C THR A 617 -21.82 43.60 17.18
N ALA A 618 -22.79 42.72 17.46
CA ALA A 618 -22.55 41.35 17.88
C ALA A 618 -21.82 40.54 16.78
N VAL A 619 -22.18 40.74 15.50
CA VAL A 619 -21.50 40.14 14.35
C VAL A 619 -20.09 40.69 14.20
N ALA A 620 -19.85 41.99 14.36
CA ALA A 620 -18.53 42.59 14.30
C ALA A 620 -17.63 42.08 15.42
N ASP A 621 -18.15 41.94 16.63
CA ASP A 621 -17.43 41.36 17.78
C ASP A 621 -17.07 39.90 17.52
N LEU A 622 -17.97 39.08 16.98
CA LEU A 622 -17.76 37.70 16.65
C LEU A 622 -16.63 37.58 15.58
N ARG A 623 -16.68 38.37 14.51
CA ARG A 623 -15.62 38.42 13.50
C ARG A 623 -14.25 38.78 14.07
N LYS A 624 -14.20 39.71 15.02
CA LYS A 624 -12.97 40.08 15.70
C LYS A 624 -12.39 38.93 16.50
N GLU A 625 -13.22 38.21 17.29
CA GLU A 625 -12.77 37.07 18.07
C GLU A 625 -12.37 35.86 17.21
N MET A 626 -12.99 35.69 16.02
CA MET A 626 -12.59 34.66 15.05
C MET A 626 -11.17 34.81 14.51
N ALA A 627 -10.58 36.00 14.61
CA ALA A 627 -9.16 36.21 14.28
C ALA A 627 -8.22 35.66 15.36
N GLY A 628 -8.73 35.41 16.58
CA GLY A 628 -7.98 34.81 17.69
C GLY A 628 -8.03 33.26 17.69
N ASP A 629 -7.40 32.66 18.71
CA ASP A 629 -7.25 31.22 18.86
C ASP A 629 -7.96 30.64 20.09
N SER A 630 -8.85 31.39 20.71
CA SER A 630 -9.61 30.94 21.90
C SER A 630 -10.99 30.42 21.50
N VAL A 631 -11.17 29.10 21.60
CA VAL A 631 -12.45 28.41 21.34
C VAL A 631 -13.55 28.97 22.25
N ASP A 632 -13.27 29.19 23.55
CA ASP A 632 -14.24 29.66 24.52
C ASP A 632 -14.72 31.08 24.23
N ASN A 633 -13.81 31.97 23.84
CA ASN A 633 -14.16 33.37 23.48
C ASN A 633 -15.03 33.40 22.21
N ILE A 634 -14.67 32.64 21.19
CA ILE A 634 -15.45 32.56 19.93
C ILE A 634 -16.85 32.02 20.25
N LYS A 635 -16.96 30.97 21.07
CA LYS A 635 -18.22 30.37 21.47
C LYS A 635 -19.11 31.37 22.24
N ALA A 636 -18.55 32.12 23.19
CA ALA A 636 -19.25 33.13 23.93
C ALA A 636 -19.83 34.25 23.04
N LYS A 637 -19.03 34.70 22.04
CA LYS A 637 -19.50 35.70 21.06
C LYS A 637 -20.50 35.14 20.04
N LEU A 638 -20.38 33.86 19.68
CA LEU A 638 -21.37 33.15 18.86
C LEU A 638 -22.73 33.07 19.56
N ASP A 639 -22.72 32.71 20.84
CA ASP A 639 -23.95 32.68 21.65
C ASP A 639 -24.59 34.08 21.80
N ALA A 640 -23.73 35.11 21.93
CA ALA A 640 -24.21 36.50 21.97
C ALA A 640 -24.85 36.94 20.65
N ALA A 641 -24.26 36.60 19.52
CA ALA A 641 -24.78 36.87 18.18
C ALA A 641 -26.12 36.15 17.93
N ASN A 642 -26.24 34.87 18.34
CA ASN A 642 -27.47 34.11 18.28
C ASN A 642 -28.60 34.72 19.16
N LYS A 643 -28.25 35.21 20.35
CA LYS A 643 -29.21 35.92 21.21
C LYS A 643 -29.67 37.24 20.62
N ALA A 644 -28.79 38.03 20.02
CA ALA A 644 -29.11 39.24 19.33
C ALA A 644 -30.11 39.03 18.17
N VAL A 645 -29.86 38.01 17.34
CA VAL A 645 -30.72 37.64 16.21
C VAL A 645 -32.10 37.13 16.67
N SER A 646 -32.18 36.43 17.77
CA SER A 646 -33.48 35.93 18.29
C SER A 646 -34.47 37.08 18.57
N LYS A 647 -34.00 38.32 18.77
CA LYS A 647 -34.83 39.53 18.92
C LYS A 647 -35.58 39.89 17.65
N ILE A 648 -35.08 39.55 16.45
CA ILE A 648 -35.79 39.71 15.19
C ILE A 648 -37.14 38.97 15.27
N GLY A 649 -37.12 37.69 15.67
CA GLY A 649 -38.31 36.89 15.83
C GLY A 649 -39.29 37.44 16.87
N GLN A 650 -38.78 38.00 17.98
CA GLN A 650 -39.62 38.61 19.01
C GLN A 650 -40.35 39.89 18.52
N HIS A 651 -39.67 40.71 17.75
CA HIS A 651 -40.27 41.92 17.16
C HIS A 651 -41.24 41.60 16.01
N MET A 652 -40.97 40.52 15.25
CA MET A 652 -41.89 40.05 14.18
C MET A 652 -43.18 39.42 14.77
N ALA A 653 -43.04 38.70 15.91
CA ALA A 653 -44.18 38.10 16.59
C ALA A 653 -45.03 39.11 17.41
N GLY A 654 -44.42 40.24 17.86
CA GLY A 654 -45.10 41.31 18.63
C GLY A 654 -45.86 42.32 17.80
N GLY A 655 -45.77 42.30 16.45
CA GLY A 655 -46.44 43.27 15.54
C GLY A 655 -47.86 42.90 15.11
N SER A 656 -48.43 41.76 15.52
CA SER A 656 -49.83 41.39 15.29
C SER A 656 -50.53 41.20 16.63
N GLY A 657 -51.04 42.31 17.18
CA GLY A 657 -51.90 42.24 18.33
C GLY A 657 -53.28 41.57 18.02
N GLY A 658 -53.61 40.50 18.76
CA GLY A 658 -54.85 39.81 18.66
C GLY A 658 -54.84 38.48 19.43
N SER A 659 -55.45 38.52 20.62
CA SER A 659 -55.66 37.41 21.56
C SER A 659 -55.92 36.04 20.91
N SER A 660 -55.23 35.01 21.39
CA SER A 660 -55.95 33.86 22.00
C SER A 660 -54.93 32.89 22.60
N SER A 661 -55.26 32.49 23.82
CA SER A 661 -54.58 31.50 24.66
C SER A 661 -54.50 30.11 24.03
N GLY A 662 -53.43 29.42 24.28
CA GLY A 662 -53.33 27.97 24.04
C GLY A 662 -51.92 27.48 23.95
N GLY A 663 -51.43 26.86 25.04
CA GLY A 663 -50.06 26.36 25.15
C GLY A 663 -49.74 25.23 24.18
N SER A 664 -48.49 25.19 23.81
CA SER A 664 -47.77 23.93 23.67
C SER A 664 -46.27 24.26 23.59
N GLN A 665 -45.53 23.73 24.53
CA GLN A 665 -44.08 23.62 24.50
C GLN A 665 -43.63 22.74 23.31
N GLY A 666 -42.72 23.24 22.53
CA GLY A 666 -42.03 22.47 21.48
C GLY A 666 -40.62 23.02 21.31
N GLY A 667 -39.70 22.59 22.16
CA GLY A 667 -38.30 22.82 21.97
C GLY A 667 -37.80 22.01 20.76
N GLY A 668 -37.37 22.71 19.74
CA GLY A 668 -36.66 22.10 18.61
C GLY A 668 -35.20 21.89 18.98
N GLN A 669 -34.88 20.76 19.55
CA GLN A 669 -33.54 20.24 19.57
C GLN A 669 -33.15 19.82 18.15
N ALA A 670 -32.00 20.28 17.67
CA ALA A 670 -31.34 19.71 16.50
C ALA A 670 -31.08 18.23 16.78
N SER A 671 -31.67 17.37 15.97
CA SER A 671 -31.51 15.93 16.08
C SER A 671 -30.10 15.51 15.67
N GLU A 672 -29.34 15.01 16.63
CA GLU A 672 -28.29 14.05 16.35
C GLU A 672 -28.93 12.86 15.63
N ALA A 673 -28.34 12.50 14.49
CA ALA A 673 -28.74 11.32 13.75
C ALA A 673 -28.27 10.07 14.51
N GLU A 674 -29.18 9.42 15.22
CA GLU A 674 -28.99 8.07 15.74
C GLU A 674 -28.90 7.07 14.58
N TYR A 675 -27.86 6.21 14.64
CA TYR A 675 -27.71 5.07 13.76
C TYR A 675 -28.62 3.94 14.19
N GLU A 676 -29.60 3.58 13.35
CA GLU A 676 -30.25 2.27 13.46
C GLU A 676 -29.39 1.21 12.72
N GLU A 677 -28.84 0.26 13.48
CA GLU A 677 -28.34 -1.00 12.96
C GLU A 677 -29.49 -1.83 12.38
N VAL A 678 -29.53 -1.97 11.07
CA VAL A 678 -30.38 -3.00 10.45
C VAL A 678 -29.60 -4.32 10.50
N LYS A 679 -29.97 -5.16 11.49
CA LYS A 679 -29.70 -6.60 11.47
C LYS A 679 -30.49 -7.24 10.32
N LYS A 680 -29.78 -7.75 9.35
CA LYS A 680 -30.11 -8.99 8.63
C LYS A 680 -28.89 -9.56 7.94
#